data_34c64d1f51e2a14534b3bd32f5385d11
#
_entry.id   34c64d1f51e2a14534b3bd32f5385d11
#
_cell.length_a   1.000
_cell.length_b   1.000
_cell.length_c   1.000
_cell.angle_alpha   90.00
_cell.angle_beta   90.00
_cell.angle_gamma   90.00
#
_symmetry.space_group_name_H-M   'P 1'
#
loop_
_entity.id
_entity.type
_entity.pdbx_description
1 polymer ?
#
loop_
_entity_poly.entity_id
_entity_poly.type
_entity_poly.pdbx_seq_one_letter_code
_entity_poly.pdbx_strand_id
1 'polypeptide(L)'
;MTKKGIILATMAAALLGISTEAKAAEAAGSDRNAGWHIVVAQDGSGDFTSIQEAIDAAPDYSHENYTRIYIKAGIYREMVTIPHNKFRLHIVGEGADRTIVSFGKYARQAWADTRSKEGETDPRSRIPGVIGTSGSATMYIHSSYVTLEGLTIENCAGEGKEIAQAVALFTDGDFICLRNCRLLGNQDTLYTYGRYGKDGGIKRNFYQNCYIEGTTDFIFGPSICYFENCTIHSKKNSYVTAASTLQGQKYGYVFRNCRLTADEQITKCYLGRPWGAYAKTVFIDCWLGPHILKEGWHNWEKPGKPNTEKNSYYAEYGSYGPGAAGKKDRVKWSYQLRKKDLKEYSFEKVMFQENDGIVWKPWETTPQVSLAMEMVNSEVARSGGDAAGLDGLAGRLKWNYTTGLELKAMLDVWESRGCSDEALYAYVESWYDRIIDEDGNILTYDIKKYNIDHICPGRTLFQLYAHSGKAKYKKAMDLLMRQLQEHPRTSEGGFWHKKVYPSQMWLDGLYMAQPFYARYTAEFVEKERQEECFRDIINNFEVVARHTYDPATRLYRHAWDESRGMFWADKESGQSAHAWGRALGWYCMALVDALEWIPEDMEGRDRLVSLLRGIYEVLPEYADSESGMWYQVLDCPGREGNYVEATCSAMFVYAALKGSRLGLLDKAGWAAEHYGKLVRCFVTTAPEGWLDLRECCAVAGLGGKQNRAGDYTYYINEQKCDNDPKGVGPFIWASLEMESLDR
;
A
#
# COMPACT_ATOMS: atom_id res chain seq x y z
N MET A 1 -23.44 49.30 -38.19
CA MET A 1 -23.45 48.59 -36.92
C MET A 1 -23.11 49.60 -35.82
N THR A 2 -24.05 49.88 -34.95
CA THR A 2 -23.98 51.03 -34.01
C THR A 2 -23.19 50.64 -32.74
N LYS A 3 -22.49 51.61 -32.18
CA LYS A 3 -21.69 51.51 -30.95
C LYS A 3 -22.38 50.77 -29.75
N LYS A 4 -23.68 50.61 -29.77
CA LYS A 4 -24.46 49.85 -28.78
C LYS A 4 -24.29 48.31 -28.90
N GLY A 5 -23.95 47.76 -30.06
CA GLY A 5 -23.72 46.31 -30.23
C GLY A 5 -22.37 45.83 -29.69
N ILE A 6 -21.36 46.68 -29.67
CA ILE A 6 -20.01 46.35 -29.17
C ILE A 6 -19.99 46.38 -27.65
N ILE A 7 -20.75 47.24 -27.01
CA ILE A 7 -20.84 47.33 -25.53
C ILE A 7 -21.60 46.13 -24.97
N LEU A 8 -22.60 45.59 -25.65
CA LEU A 8 -23.31 44.37 -25.20
C LEU A 8 -22.46 43.11 -25.36
N ALA A 9 -21.62 43.02 -26.39
CA ALA A 9 -20.72 41.85 -26.57
C ALA A 9 -19.59 41.83 -25.56
N THR A 10 -19.07 43.03 -25.16
CA THR A 10 -18.02 43.15 -24.12
C THR A 10 -18.60 42.90 -22.72
N MET A 11 -19.85 43.30 -22.45
CA MET A 11 -20.51 42.97 -21.20
C MET A 11 -20.90 41.47 -21.08
N ALA A 12 -21.27 40.82 -22.17
CA ALA A 12 -21.54 39.40 -22.15
C ALA A 12 -20.28 38.53 -21.94
N ALA A 13 -19.13 38.94 -22.50
CA ALA A 13 -17.85 38.29 -22.26
C ALA A 13 -17.32 38.55 -20.83
N ALA A 14 -17.54 39.73 -20.28
CA ALA A 14 -17.20 40.07 -18.90
C ALA A 14 -18.11 39.34 -17.88
N LEU A 15 -19.39 39.14 -18.20
CA LEU A 15 -20.33 38.36 -17.37
C LEU A 15 -20.07 36.86 -17.41
N LEU A 16 -19.56 36.33 -18.52
CA LEU A 16 -19.12 34.90 -18.61
C LEU A 16 -17.80 34.69 -17.85
N GLY A 17 -16.86 35.63 -17.89
CA GLY A 17 -15.62 35.61 -17.09
C GLY A 17 -15.89 35.69 -15.58
N ILE A 18 -16.80 36.57 -15.17
CA ILE A 18 -17.22 36.72 -13.77
C ILE A 18 -17.97 35.48 -13.28
N SER A 19 -18.73 34.78 -14.15
CA SER A 19 -19.42 33.55 -13.77
C SER A 19 -18.47 32.36 -13.57
N THR A 20 -17.34 32.30 -14.29
CA THR A 20 -16.34 31.25 -14.11
C THR A 20 -15.44 31.50 -12.91
N GLU A 21 -15.02 32.76 -12.68
CA GLU A 21 -14.28 33.17 -11.47
C GLU A 21 -15.17 33.07 -10.22
N ALA A 22 -16.46 33.46 -10.30
CA ALA A 22 -17.39 33.30 -9.19
C ALA A 22 -17.69 31.83 -8.87
N LYS A 23 -17.82 30.92 -9.86
CA LYS A 23 -17.96 29.47 -9.65
C LYS A 23 -16.69 28.87 -9.05
N ALA A 24 -15.50 29.28 -9.50
CA ALA A 24 -14.25 28.85 -8.90
C ALA A 24 -14.09 29.36 -7.46
N ALA A 25 -14.55 30.58 -7.17
CA ALA A 25 -14.55 31.16 -5.83
C ALA A 25 -15.64 30.56 -4.91
N GLU A 26 -16.81 30.19 -5.45
CA GLU A 26 -17.86 29.47 -4.70
C GLU A 26 -17.45 28.00 -4.47
N ALA A 27 -16.84 27.33 -5.43
CA ALA A 27 -16.29 25.98 -5.23
C ALA A 27 -15.20 25.95 -4.15
N ALA A 28 -14.35 26.97 -4.10
CA ALA A 28 -13.36 27.13 -3.02
C ALA A 28 -13.98 27.44 -1.65
N GLY A 29 -15.26 27.77 -1.59
CA GLY A 29 -15.99 28.14 -0.35
C GLY A 29 -16.91 27.08 0.22
N SER A 30 -17.31 26.07 -0.55
CA SER A 30 -18.44 25.21 -0.18
C SER A 30 -18.10 23.90 0.52
N ASP A 31 -16.84 23.44 0.55
CA ASP A 31 -16.52 22.17 1.24
C ASP A 31 -15.13 22.16 1.86
N ARG A 32 -14.92 23.04 2.85
CA ARG A 32 -13.71 23.02 3.68
C ARG A 32 -13.59 21.77 4.55
N ASN A 33 -14.65 20.96 4.64
CA ASN A 33 -14.68 19.73 5.45
C ASN A 33 -14.27 18.47 4.68
N ALA A 34 -14.27 18.48 3.34
CA ALA A 34 -13.86 17.32 2.52
C ALA A 34 -12.39 17.35 2.07
N GLY A 35 -11.66 18.43 2.28
CA GLY A 35 -10.23 18.55 1.95
C GLY A 35 -9.90 18.68 0.46
N TRP A 36 -10.90 18.70 -0.46
CA TRP A 36 -10.71 18.84 -1.91
C TRP A 36 -11.07 20.25 -2.36
N HIS A 37 -10.27 20.81 -3.29
CA HIS A 37 -10.52 22.14 -3.84
C HIS A 37 -11.40 22.08 -5.10
N ILE A 38 -11.27 21.01 -5.91
CA ILE A 38 -11.99 20.81 -7.18
C ILE A 38 -12.40 19.34 -7.28
N VAL A 39 -13.64 19.08 -7.68
CA VAL A 39 -14.17 17.74 -7.92
C VAL A 39 -14.56 17.56 -9.37
N VAL A 40 -14.08 16.51 -10.02
CA VAL A 40 -14.45 16.10 -11.38
C VAL A 40 -15.37 14.90 -11.33
N ALA A 41 -16.55 14.98 -11.96
CA ALA A 41 -17.51 13.90 -12.03
C ALA A 41 -18.30 13.93 -13.34
N GLN A 42 -18.27 12.84 -14.12
CA GLN A 42 -18.94 12.76 -15.43
C GLN A 42 -20.47 12.87 -15.35
N ASP A 43 -21.05 12.53 -14.21
CA ASP A 43 -22.49 12.61 -13.94
C ASP A 43 -22.98 14.04 -13.61
N GLY A 44 -22.07 15.01 -13.60
CA GLY A 44 -22.35 16.41 -13.27
C GLY A 44 -22.48 16.68 -11.76
N SER A 45 -22.18 15.73 -10.89
CA SER A 45 -22.19 15.92 -9.43
C SER A 45 -20.93 16.59 -8.88
N GLY A 46 -19.92 16.90 -9.72
CA GLY A 46 -18.72 17.64 -9.40
C GLY A 46 -18.76 19.07 -9.93
N ASP A 47 -17.64 19.80 -9.73
CA ASP A 47 -17.46 21.16 -10.26
C ASP A 47 -17.26 21.15 -11.77
N PHE A 48 -16.65 20.08 -12.30
CA PHE A 48 -16.36 19.88 -13.72
C PHE A 48 -16.70 18.44 -14.13
N THR A 49 -16.97 18.25 -15.43
CA THR A 49 -17.17 16.93 -16.04
C THR A 49 -15.95 16.44 -16.80
N SER A 50 -14.95 17.31 -17.04
CA SER A 50 -13.69 17.05 -17.73
C SER A 50 -12.50 17.30 -16.79
N ILE A 51 -11.49 16.45 -16.86
CA ILE A 51 -10.25 16.60 -16.10
C ILE A 51 -9.48 17.83 -16.62
N GLN A 52 -9.48 18.05 -17.93
CA GLN A 52 -8.79 19.20 -18.54
C GLN A 52 -9.38 20.52 -18.05
N GLU A 53 -10.70 20.65 -18.00
CA GLU A 53 -11.37 21.87 -17.50
C GLU A 53 -11.03 22.14 -16.02
N ALA A 54 -10.96 21.12 -15.20
CA ALA A 54 -10.55 21.22 -13.80
C ALA A 54 -9.09 21.70 -13.65
N ILE A 55 -8.17 21.18 -14.48
CA ILE A 55 -6.78 21.61 -14.51
C ILE A 55 -6.68 23.07 -14.97
N ASP A 56 -7.43 23.45 -16.01
CA ASP A 56 -7.43 24.82 -16.54
C ASP A 56 -7.96 25.83 -15.52
N ALA A 57 -8.92 25.42 -14.69
CA ALA A 57 -9.47 26.22 -13.59
C ALA A 57 -8.55 26.34 -12.37
N ALA A 58 -7.57 25.46 -12.21
CA ALA A 58 -6.62 25.54 -11.10
C ALA A 58 -5.77 26.82 -11.19
N PRO A 59 -5.35 27.41 -10.04
CA PRO A 59 -4.52 28.63 -10.04
C PRO A 59 -3.20 28.45 -10.79
N ASP A 60 -2.80 29.49 -11.51
CA ASP A 60 -1.50 29.55 -12.16
C ASP A 60 -0.39 29.88 -11.16
N TYR A 61 0.79 29.28 -11.36
CA TYR A 61 2.01 29.55 -10.60
C TYR A 61 1.85 29.48 -9.07
N SER A 62 1.09 28.50 -8.58
CA SER A 62 0.93 28.29 -7.13
C SER A 62 2.26 27.86 -6.50
N HIS A 63 2.89 28.75 -5.71
CA HIS A 63 4.20 28.49 -5.11
C HIS A 63 4.15 27.93 -3.68
N GLU A 64 3.05 28.15 -2.96
CA GLU A 64 2.94 27.80 -1.54
C GLU A 64 2.07 26.57 -1.29
N ASN A 65 0.91 26.49 -1.93
CA ASN A 65 -0.09 25.47 -1.65
C ASN A 65 -0.35 24.56 -2.85
N TYR A 66 -0.68 23.29 -2.58
CA TYR A 66 -1.18 22.39 -3.59
C TYR A 66 -2.65 22.65 -3.89
N THR A 67 -3.00 22.72 -5.18
CA THR A 67 -4.40 22.59 -5.62
C THR A 67 -4.74 21.13 -5.75
N ARG A 68 -5.80 20.70 -5.07
CA ARG A 68 -6.24 19.32 -5.02
C ARG A 68 -7.42 19.13 -5.97
N ILE A 69 -7.32 18.15 -6.85
CA ILE A 69 -8.35 17.77 -7.80
C ILE A 69 -8.73 16.31 -7.54
N TYR A 70 -9.96 16.08 -7.14
CA TYR A 70 -10.51 14.75 -6.95
C TYR A 70 -11.32 14.33 -8.17
N ILE A 71 -11.03 13.14 -8.72
CA ILE A 71 -11.70 12.62 -9.92
C ILE A 71 -12.50 11.38 -9.52
N LYS A 72 -13.82 11.49 -9.60
CA LYS A 72 -14.71 10.36 -9.33
C LYS A 72 -14.53 9.23 -10.35
N ALA A 73 -14.98 8.04 -9.99
CA ALA A 73 -14.96 6.87 -10.84
C ALA A 73 -15.60 7.18 -12.22
N GLY A 74 -14.96 6.71 -13.28
CA GLY A 74 -15.41 6.91 -14.66
C GLY A 74 -14.30 6.68 -15.67
N ILE A 75 -14.70 6.55 -16.95
CA ILE A 75 -13.77 6.47 -18.08
C ILE A 75 -13.73 7.82 -18.78
N TYR A 76 -12.72 8.61 -18.52
CA TYR A 76 -12.50 9.93 -19.09
C TYR A 76 -11.77 9.82 -20.42
N ARG A 77 -12.52 9.94 -21.51
CA ARG A 77 -12.00 9.80 -22.88
C ARG A 77 -11.49 11.13 -23.40
N GLU A 78 -10.42 11.61 -22.82
CA GLU A 78 -9.82 12.89 -23.15
C GLU A 78 -8.28 12.82 -23.13
N MET A 79 -7.65 13.70 -23.91
CA MET A 79 -6.23 13.94 -23.83
C MET A 79 -6.00 15.05 -22.79
N VAL A 80 -5.23 14.76 -21.76
CA VAL A 80 -5.01 15.69 -20.63
C VAL A 80 -3.62 16.32 -20.71
N THR A 81 -3.55 17.62 -20.55
CA THR A 81 -2.30 18.39 -20.49
C THR A 81 -2.23 19.21 -19.21
N ILE A 82 -1.20 18.99 -18.42
CA ILE A 82 -0.85 19.86 -17.29
C ILE A 82 0.25 20.80 -17.79
N PRO A 83 -0.07 22.06 -18.13
CA PRO A 83 0.88 22.99 -18.71
C PRO A 83 1.86 23.56 -17.67
N HIS A 84 2.95 24.18 -18.12
CA HIS A 84 4.04 24.65 -17.25
C HIS A 84 3.63 25.60 -16.13
N ASN A 85 2.55 26.35 -16.30
CA ASN A 85 2.05 27.31 -15.31
C ASN A 85 1.22 26.69 -14.18
N LYS A 86 0.82 25.43 -14.28
CA LYS A 86 -0.01 24.71 -13.28
C LYS A 86 0.87 23.98 -12.24
N PHE A 87 1.54 24.73 -11.40
CA PHE A 87 2.40 24.22 -10.33
C PHE A 87 1.59 23.64 -9.16
N ARG A 88 2.18 22.64 -8.50
CA ARG A 88 1.66 22.04 -7.25
C ARG A 88 0.21 21.55 -7.39
N LEU A 89 0.01 20.64 -8.35
CA LEU A 89 -1.24 19.92 -8.45
C LEU A 89 -1.14 18.56 -7.77
N HIS A 90 -2.15 18.23 -6.98
CA HIS A 90 -2.38 16.88 -6.45
C HIS A 90 -3.70 16.37 -7.03
N ILE A 91 -3.61 15.46 -7.99
CA ILE A 91 -4.75 14.89 -8.72
C ILE A 91 -4.96 13.47 -8.23
N VAL A 92 -6.16 13.19 -7.72
CA VAL A 92 -6.49 11.91 -7.09
C VAL A 92 -7.72 11.33 -7.74
N GLY A 93 -7.59 10.09 -8.25
CA GLY A 93 -8.72 9.29 -8.71
C GLY A 93 -9.38 8.53 -7.55
N GLU A 94 -10.61 8.12 -7.75
CA GLU A 94 -11.38 7.32 -6.77
C GLU A 94 -10.91 5.85 -6.68
N GLY A 95 -9.89 5.48 -7.43
CA GLY A 95 -9.26 4.18 -7.49
C GLY A 95 -8.70 3.89 -8.87
N ALA A 96 -7.55 3.23 -8.93
CA ALA A 96 -6.86 2.98 -10.20
C ALA A 96 -7.64 2.04 -11.14
N ASP A 97 -8.51 1.20 -10.62
CA ASP A 97 -9.42 0.34 -11.37
C ASP A 97 -10.69 1.05 -11.85
N ARG A 98 -11.04 2.17 -11.22
CA ARG A 98 -12.31 2.87 -11.41
C ARG A 98 -12.19 4.23 -12.08
N THR A 99 -11.07 4.93 -11.91
CA THR A 99 -10.81 6.24 -12.54
C THR A 99 -9.81 6.06 -13.67
N ILE A 100 -10.27 6.09 -14.91
CA ILE A 100 -9.48 5.76 -16.11
C ILE A 100 -9.46 6.95 -17.06
N VAL A 101 -8.25 7.47 -17.34
CA VAL A 101 -8.02 8.46 -18.41
C VAL A 101 -7.52 7.70 -19.63
N SER A 102 -8.32 7.66 -20.69
CA SER A 102 -8.04 6.82 -21.87
C SER A 102 -8.15 7.64 -23.15
N PHE A 103 -7.09 7.60 -23.98
CA PHE A 103 -7.08 8.21 -25.30
C PHE A 103 -6.20 7.40 -26.26
N GLY A 104 -6.42 7.53 -27.57
CA GLY A 104 -5.83 6.62 -28.56
C GLY A 104 -4.98 7.33 -29.63
N LYS A 105 -4.13 8.30 -29.29
CA LYS A 105 -3.15 8.87 -30.22
C LYS A 105 -1.94 7.97 -30.43
N TYR A 106 -1.34 8.00 -31.62
CA TYR A 106 -0.17 7.19 -31.96
C TYR A 106 0.79 7.90 -32.91
N ALA A 107 2.05 7.52 -32.90
CA ALA A 107 3.11 8.27 -33.55
C ALA A 107 2.95 8.42 -35.08
N ARG A 108 2.38 7.44 -35.75
CA ARG A 108 2.14 7.48 -37.20
C ARG A 108 0.82 8.11 -37.63
N GLN A 109 0.04 8.59 -36.68
CA GLN A 109 -1.19 9.31 -36.97
C GLN A 109 -0.90 10.58 -37.76
N ALA A 110 -1.66 10.83 -38.84
CA ALA A 110 -1.48 12.02 -39.66
C ALA A 110 -1.87 13.30 -38.90
N TRP A 111 -1.18 14.39 -39.16
CA TRP A 111 -1.50 15.70 -38.58
C TRP A 111 -2.92 16.18 -38.88
N ALA A 112 -3.41 15.93 -40.09
CA ALA A 112 -4.76 16.31 -40.50
C ALA A 112 -5.88 15.71 -39.63
N ASP A 113 -5.59 14.54 -39.00
CA ASP A 113 -6.54 13.80 -38.16
C ASP A 113 -6.62 14.32 -36.72
N THR A 114 -5.77 15.26 -36.34
CA THR A 114 -5.58 15.63 -34.93
C THR A 114 -6.23 16.95 -34.50
N ARG A 115 -6.86 17.71 -35.39
CA ARG A 115 -7.37 19.08 -35.16
C ARG A 115 -6.31 20.05 -34.58
N SER A 116 -5.02 19.73 -34.67
CA SER A 116 -3.95 20.65 -34.34
C SER A 116 -3.87 21.75 -35.41
N LYS A 117 -3.46 22.97 -35.00
CA LYS A 117 -3.31 24.09 -35.95
C LYS A 117 -2.30 23.73 -37.02
N GLU A 118 -2.63 23.99 -38.29
CA GLU A 118 -1.68 23.86 -39.40
C GLU A 118 -0.38 24.59 -39.06
N GLY A 119 0.74 23.88 -39.13
CA GLY A 119 2.06 24.43 -38.92
C GLY A 119 2.73 24.11 -37.57
N GLU A 120 2.04 23.53 -36.57
CA GLU A 120 2.68 23.05 -35.33
C GLU A 120 3.25 21.64 -35.53
N THR A 121 4.39 21.56 -36.22
CA THR A 121 5.15 20.30 -36.22
C THR A 121 5.90 20.16 -34.90
N ASP A 122 5.71 19.02 -34.19
CA ASP A 122 6.68 18.65 -33.16
C ASP A 122 8.08 18.61 -33.82
N PRO A 123 8.99 19.55 -33.50
CA PRO A 123 10.31 19.61 -34.11
C PRO A 123 11.14 18.35 -33.89
N ARG A 124 10.63 17.41 -33.10
CA ARG A 124 11.22 16.11 -32.79
C ARG A 124 10.68 14.98 -33.67
N SER A 125 9.56 15.18 -34.38
CA SER A 125 9.08 14.19 -35.35
C SER A 125 10.04 14.12 -36.52
N ARG A 126 10.70 12.97 -36.69
CA ARG A 126 11.62 12.71 -37.80
C ARG A 126 10.91 12.33 -39.09
N ILE A 127 9.60 12.17 -39.02
CA ILE A 127 8.77 11.76 -40.18
C ILE A 127 7.80 12.91 -40.45
N PRO A 128 7.95 13.66 -41.56
CA PRO A 128 7.04 14.71 -41.92
C PRO A 128 5.60 14.23 -42.07
N GLY A 129 4.63 15.04 -41.65
CA GLY A 129 3.20 14.77 -41.80
C GLY A 129 2.57 13.85 -40.76
N VAL A 130 3.32 13.43 -39.73
CA VAL A 130 2.79 12.63 -38.60
C VAL A 130 3.11 13.27 -37.25
N ILE A 131 2.34 12.95 -36.23
CA ILE A 131 2.47 13.55 -34.89
C ILE A 131 3.74 13.12 -34.13
N GLY A 132 4.32 11.99 -34.49
CA GLY A 132 5.50 11.44 -33.83
C GLY A 132 5.27 10.95 -32.39
N THR A 133 6.27 10.33 -31.80
CA THR A 133 6.19 9.74 -30.44
C THR A 133 5.77 10.78 -29.40
N SER A 134 6.40 11.96 -29.41
CA SER A 134 6.14 13.01 -28.43
C SER A 134 4.75 13.64 -28.52
N GLY A 135 4.08 13.53 -29.67
CA GLY A 135 2.72 14.02 -29.88
C GLY A 135 1.63 13.00 -29.55
N SER A 136 2.01 11.78 -29.15
CA SER A 136 1.07 10.64 -29.05
C SER A 136 0.56 10.36 -27.63
N ALA A 137 0.91 11.17 -26.62
CA ALA A 137 0.54 10.86 -25.25
C ALA A 137 -0.95 11.09 -24.94
N THR A 138 -1.47 10.24 -24.07
CA THR A 138 -2.78 10.44 -23.45
C THR A 138 -2.72 11.56 -22.42
N MET A 139 -1.68 11.55 -21.57
CA MET A 139 -1.48 12.61 -20.57
C MET A 139 -0.07 13.20 -20.69
N TYR A 140 -0.02 14.54 -20.62
CA TYR A 140 1.20 15.34 -20.61
C TYR A 140 1.36 16.07 -19.28
N ILE A 141 2.51 15.94 -18.63
CA ILE A 141 2.87 16.71 -17.44
C ILE A 141 4.10 17.55 -17.77
N HIS A 142 3.87 18.83 -18.10
CA HIS A 142 4.94 19.80 -18.36
C HIS A 142 5.32 20.59 -17.12
N SER A 143 4.49 20.57 -16.09
CA SER A 143 4.67 21.30 -14.84
C SER A 143 5.46 20.49 -13.81
N SER A 144 5.90 21.17 -12.76
CA SER A 144 6.65 20.61 -11.63
C SER A 144 5.81 20.52 -10.36
N TYR A 145 6.23 19.66 -9.42
CA TYR A 145 5.50 19.37 -8.17
C TYR A 145 4.08 18.86 -8.43
N VAL A 146 3.94 17.95 -9.38
CA VAL A 146 2.66 17.30 -9.70
C VAL A 146 2.63 15.90 -9.10
N THR A 147 1.59 15.63 -8.33
CA THR A 147 1.32 14.28 -7.79
C THR A 147 0.05 13.73 -8.41
N LEU A 148 0.12 12.53 -8.96
CA LEU A 148 -1.03 11.74 -9.41
C LEU A 148 -1.19 10.53 -8.49
N GLU A 149 -2.42 10.19 -8.13
CA GLU A 149 -2.68 9.10 -7.21
C GLU A 149 -3.99 8.36 -7.54
N GLY A 150 -3.97 7.03 -7.45
CA GLY A 150 -5.18 6.20 -7.55
C GLY A 150 -5.93 6.29 -8.87
N LEU A 151 -5.24 6.39 -10.02
CA LEU A 151 -5.88 6.45 -11.34
C LEU A 151 -5.11 5.67 -12.41
N THR A 152 -5.80 5.30 -13.46
CA THR A 152 -5.23 4.68 -14.65
C THR A 152 -5.05 5.71 -15.76
N ILE A 153 -3.89 5.70 -16.42
CA ILE A 153 -3.62 6.42 -17.66
C ILE A 153 -3.36 5.39 -18.74
N GLU A 154 -4.23 5.34 -19.75
CA GLU A 154 -4.21 4.37 -20.83
C GLU A 154 -4.01 5.04 -22.19
N ASN A 155 -3.08 4.49 -23.00
CA ASN A 155 -3.14 4.74 -24.44
C ASN A 155 -3.77 3.55 -25.13
N CYS A 156 -4.99 3.73 -25.60
CA CYS A 156 -5.81 2.68 -26.21
C CYS A 156 -5.65 2.56 -27.76
N ALA A 157 -4.60 3.15 -28.36
CA ALA A 157 -4.38 3.07 -29.80
C ALA A 157 -4.07 1.65 -30.31
N GLY A 158 -3.64 0.77 -29.39
CA GLY A 158 -3.30 -0.61 -29.75
C GLY A 158 -1.83 -0.79 -30.15
N GLU A 159 -1.56 -1.82 -30.94
CA GLU A 159 -0.22 -2.22 -31.41
C GLU A 159 -0.23 -2.49 -32.94
N GLY A 160 0.87 -2.26 -33.58
CA GLY A 160 1.07 -2.61 -34.98
C GLY A 160 2.01 -1.67 -35.73
N LYS A 161 2.40 -2.05 -36.95
CA LYS A 161 3.29 -1.22 -37.77
C LYS A 161 2.68 0.14 -38.12
N GLU A 162 1.37 0.19 -38.25
CA GLU A 162 0.64 1.42 -38.57
C GLU A 162 0.53 2.38 -37.39
N ILE A 163 0.64 1.87 -36.16
CA ILE A 163 0.56 2.63 -34.93
C ILE A 163 1.96 3.07 -34.50
N ALA A 164 2.90 2.15 -34.43
CA ALA A 164 4.25 2.32 -33.89
C ALA A 164 4.19 2.71 -32.38
N GLN A 165 4.79 3.83 -32.00
CA GLN A 165 4.79 4.31 -30.60
C GLN A 165 3.45 4.93 -30.23
N ALA A 166 3.00 4.69 -28.99
CA ALA A 166 1.77 5.24 -28.46
C ALA A 166 1.92 5.44 -26.93
N VAL A 167 2.23 6.67 -26.55
CA VAL A 167 2.57 7.04 -25.18
C VAL A 167 1.32 7.15 -24.30
N ALA A 168 1.29 6.50 -23.16
CA ALA A 168 0.26 6.76 -22.16
C ALA A 168 0.57 8.02 -21.37
N LEU A 169 1.79 8.11 -20.78
CA LEU A 169 2.20 9.25 -19.99
C LEU A 169 3.52 9.85 -20.51
N PHE A 170 3.50 11.17 -20.72
CA PHE A 170 4.65 11.98 -21.06
C PHE A 170 4.97 12.94 -19.91
N THR A 171 6.21 12.93 -19.40
CA THR A 171 6.64 13.83 -18.31
C THR A 171 7.79 14.71 -18.72
N ASP A 172 7.68 16.01 -18.46
CA ASP A 172 8.69 17.04 -18.79
C ASP A 172 8.95 18.03 -17.62
N GLY A 173 8.27 17.86 -16.51
CA GLY A 173 8.48 18.62 -15.29
C GLY A 173 9.50 18.00 -14.35
N ASP A 174 9.81 18.68 -13.25
CA ASP A 174 10.61 18.19 -12.13
C ASP A 174 9.71 17.88 -10.92
N PHE A 175 10.12 16.92 -10.07
CA PHE A 175 9.32 16.51 -8.91
C PHE A 175 7.90 16.04 -9.28
N ILE A 176 7.82 15.13 -10.24
CA ILE A 176 6.58 14.45 -10.59
C ILE A 176 6.49 13.15 -9.80
N CYS A 177 5.37 12.93 -9.13
CA CYS A 177 5.11 11.72 -8.34
C CYS A 177 3.85 11.01 -8.85
N LEU A 178 3.96 9.70 -9.05
CA LEU A 178 2.81 8.82 -9.26
C LEU A 178 2.75 7.79 -8.13
N ARG A 179 1.60 7.65 -7.49
CA ARG A 179 1.36 6.64 -6.45
C ARG A 179 0.09 5.84 -6.74
N ASN A 180 0.17 4.53 -6.55
CA ASN A 180 -0.99 3.64 -6.73
C ASN A 180 -1.68 3.86 -8.09
N CYS A 181 -0.91 4.12 -9.14
CA CYS A 181 -1.41 4.39 -10.49
C CYS A 181 -1.14 3.21 -11.42
N ARG A 182 -1.92 3.13 -12.51
CA ARG A 182 -1.66 2.21 -13.61
C ARG A 182 -1.31 2.98 -14.89
N LEU A 183 -0.26 2.55 -15.58
CA LEU A 183 0.13 3.05 -16.90
C LEU A 183 -0.03 1.92 -17.91
N LEU A 184 -1.07 2.01 -18.75
CA LEU A 184 -1.42 0.96 -19.70
C LEU A 184 -1.10 1.42 -21.13
N GLY A 185 -0.34 0.60 -21.83
CA GLY A 185 0.04 0.89 -23.21
C GLY A 185 0.69 -0.29 -23.91
N ASN A 186 1.38 0.01 -24.99
CA ASN A 186 2.12 -0.96 -25.78
C ASN A 186 3.56 -0.48 -26.01
N GLN A 187 3.96 -0.12 -27.23
CA GLN A 187 5.29 0.42 -27.46
C GLN A 187 5.39 1.84 -26.92
N ASP A 188 6.43 2.10 -26.11
CA ASP A 188 6.74 3.44 -25.58
C ASP A 188 5.68 3.98 -24.57
N THR A 189 5.15 3.16 -23.67
CA THR A 189 4.07 3.53 -22.73
C THR A 189 4.39 4.74 -21.85
N LEU A 190 5.58 4.77 -21.22
CA LEU A 190 6.01 5.84 -20.33
C LEU A 190 7.21 6.58 -20.91
N TYR A 191 7.02 7.83 -21.30
CA TYR A 191 8.07 8.71 -21.80
C TYR A 191 8.48 9.74 -20.74
N THR A 192 9.58 9.48 -20.07
CA THR A 192 10.20 10.41 -19.12
C THR A 192 11.10 11.38 -19.87
N TYR A 193 10.49 12.34 -20.57
CA TYR A 193 11.18 13.18 -21.57
C TYR A 193 12.23 14.11 -20.96
N GLY A 194 11.88 14.81 -19.86
CA GLY A 194 12.81 15.63 -19.08
C GLY A 194 13.77 16.47 -19.88
N ARG A 195 13.29 17.20 -20.88
CA ARG A 195 14.14 17.96 -21.78
C ARG A 195 14.85 19.08 -21.05
N TYR A 196 16.10 19.31 -21.42
CA TYR A 196 16.83 20.52 -21.12
C TYR A 196 16.01 21.77 -21.47
N GLY A 197 15.55 22.47 -20.49
CA GLY A 197 15.40 23.89 -20.67
C GLY A 197 16.75 24.48 -21.08
N LYS A 198 16.80 25.66 -21.62
CA LYS A 198 18.06 26.40 -21.89
C LYS A 198 18.92 26.52 -20.61
N ASP A 199 18.38 26.22 -19.48
CA ASP A 199 18.88 26.23 -18.11
C ASP A 199 19.44 24.89 -17.61
N GLY A 200 19.35 23.78 -18.38
CA GLY A 200 20.00 22.51 -18.05
C GLY A 200 19.46 21.80 -16.80
N GLY A 201 18.26 22.14 -16.35
CA GLY A 201 17.70 21.65 -15.09
C GLY A 201 17.47 20.12 -15.08
N ILE A 202 17.77 19.51 -13.95
CA ILE A 202 17.50 18.08 -13.68
C ILE A 202 15.99 17.88 -13.62
N LYS A 203 15.49 16.76 -14.16
CA LYS A 203 14.09 16.35 -14.10
C LYS A 203 13.99 15.03 -13.37
N ARG A 204 13.21 15.01 -12.29
CA ARG A 204 13.07 13.88 -11.36
C ARG A 204 11.63 13.41 -11.29
N ASN A 205 11.45 12.11 -11.43
CA ASN A 205 10.15 11.48 -11.35
C ASN A 205 10.20 10.33 -10.33
N PHE A 206 9.17 10.20 -9.51
CA PHE A 206 9.01 9.15 -8.53
C PHE A 206 7.75 8.33 -8.82
N TYR A 207 7.89 7.02 -8.90
CA TYR A 207 6.80 6.07 -9.11
C TYR A 207 6.78 5.11 -7.95
N GLN A 208 5.67 5.10 -7.19
CA GLN A 208 5.52 4.23 -6.03
C GLN A 208 4.26 3.39 -6.16
N ASN A 209 4.38 2.08 -5.92
CA ASN A 209 3.27 1.13 -5.97
C ASN A 209 2.49 1.18 -7.30
N CYS A 210 3.14 1.47 -8.40
CA CYS A 210 2.51 1.60 -9.72
C CYS A 210 2.56 0.30 -10.51
N TYR A 211 1.54 0.06 -11.32
CA TYR A 211 1.54 -0.95 -12.37
C TYR A 211 1.86 -0.29 -13.72
N ILE A 212 2.89 -0.78 -14.42
CA ILE A 212 3.33 -0.23 -15.72
C ILE A 212 3.48 -1.38 -16.69
N GLU A 213 2.72 -1.36 -17.79
CA GLU A 213 2.78 -2.38 -18.83
C GLU A 213 3.16 -1.86 -20.20
N GLY A 214 3.72 -2.74 -21.02
CA GLY A 214 4.00 -2.41 -22.41
C GLY A 214 4.67 -3.53 -23.20
N THR A 215 5.01 -3.22 -24.45
CA THR A 215 5.62 -4.19 -25.35
C THR A 215 7.11 -3.96 -25.63
N THR A 216 7.51 -2.80 -26.11
CA THR A 216 8.89 -2.48 -26.50
C THR A 216 9.29 -1.13 -25.95
N ASP A 217 10.45 -1.07 -25.28
CA ASP A 217 11.03 0.19 -24.76
C ASP A 217 10.00 1.00 -23.95
N PHE A 218 9.14 0.31 -23.23
CA PHE A 218 7.93 0.91 -22.70
C PHE A 218 8.15 1.83 -21.47
N ILE A 219 9.41 1.89 -20.97
CA ILE A 219 9.89 2.92 -20.03
C ILE A 219 11.13 3.53 -20.64
N PHE A 220 11.05 4.77 -21.13
CA PHE A 220 12.15 5.37 -21.88
C PHE A 220 12.30 6.87 -21.65
N GLY A 221 13.48 7.40 -21.89
CA GLY A 221 13.80 8.82 -21.77
C GLY A 221 15.05 9.13 -20.94
N PRO A 222 15.38 10.41 -20.76
CA PRO A 222 16.59 10.86 -20.09
C PRO A 222 16.43 11.24 -18.62
N SER A 223 15.21 11.37 -18.07
CA SER A 223 14.97 11.83 -16.70
C SER A 223 15.60 10.92 -15.65
N ILE A 224 15.80 11.44 -14.47
CA ILE A 224 16.05 10.64 -13.26
C ILE A 224 14.71 10.09 -12.79
N CYS A 225 14.58 8.77 -12.72
CA CYS A 225 13.37 8.12 -12.27
C CYS A 225 13.66 7.12 -11.16
N TYR A 226 12.91 7.20 -10.08
CA TYR A 226 12.96 6.23 -8.99
C TYR A 226 11.64 5.46 -8.97
N PHE A 227 11.73 4.15 -9.21
CA PHE A 227 10.59 3.24 -9.17
C PHE A 227 10.70 2.39 -7.91
N GLU A 228 9.71 2.47 -7.06
CA GLU A 228 9.67 1.74 -5.79
C GLU A 228 8.41 0.88 -5.69
N ASN A 229 8.59 -0.40 -5.40
CA ASN A 229 7.48 -1.37 -5.26
C ASN A 229 6.55 -1.44 -6.48
N CYS A 230 7.05 -1.15 -7.68
CA CYS A 230 6.24 -1.18 -8.89
C CYS A 230 6.17 -2.57 -9.50
N THR A 231 5.03 -2.89 -10.12
CA THR A 231 4.91 -4.05 -11.03
C THR A 231 5.15 -3.58 -12.46
N ILE A 232 6.14 -4.16 -13.11
CA ILE A 232 6.55 -3.84 -14.49
C ILE A 232 6.21 -5.05 -15.37
N HIS A 233 5.22 -4.90 -16.25
CA HIS A 233 4.62 -6.02 -16.96
C HIS A 233 4.92 -6.01 -18.47
N SER A 234 5.54 -7.07 -18.96
CA SER A 234 5.91 -7.22 -20.38
C SER A 234 4.84 -7.99 -21.17
N LYS A 235 4.30 -7.37 -22.20
CA LYS A 235 3.29 -7.94 -23.11
C LYS A 235 3.88 -8.52 -24.39
N LYS A 236 5.22 -8.43 -24.57
CA LYS A 236 5.92 -8.90 -25.78
C LYS A 236 7.35 -9.28 -25.49
N ASN A 237 7.89 -10.25 -26.22
CA ASN A 237 9.30 -10.57 -26.23
C ASN A 237 10.14 -9.40 -26.77
N SER A 238 10.61 -8.50 -25.90
CA SER A 238 11.30 -7.28 -26.28
C SER A 238 12.09 -6.67 -25.09
N TYR A 239 12.05 -5.36 -24.93
CA TYR A 239 12.86 -4.60 -23.99
C TYR A 239 11.96 -3.82 -23.02
N VAL A 240 12.28 -3.89 -21.72
CA VAL A 240 11.56 -3.12 -20.69
C VAL A 240 11.95 -1.65 -20.77
N THR A 241 13.24 -1.36 -20.64
CA THR A 241 13.75 0.03 -20.58
C THR A 241 14.60 0.43 -21.77
N ALA A 242 14.49 1.72 -22.15
CA ALA A 242 15.34 2.37 -23.12
C ALA A 242 15.79 3.75 -22.58
N ALA A 243 16.68 3.74 -21.60
CA ALA A 243 17.20 4.95 -21.00
C ALA A 243 18.08 5.76 -21.97
N SER A 244 18.01 7.08 -21.86
CA SER A 244 18.87 8.00 -22.62
C SER A 244 19.48 9.08 -21.72
N THR A 245 19.87 8.68 -20.53
CA THR A 245 20.53 9.53 -19.52
C THR A 245 21.62 10.38 -20.16
N LEU A 246 21.75 11.60 -19.68
CA LEU A 246 22.58 12.60 -20.31
C LEU A 246 24.02 12.54 -19.82
N GLN A 247 24.95 13.03 -20.64
CA GLN A 247 26.34 13.12 -20.23
C GLN A 247 26.48 14.01 -18.98
N GLY A 248 27.15 13.50 -17.95
CA GLY A 248 27.35 14.21 -16.68
C GLY A 248 26.22 14.02 -15.66
N GLN A 249 25.05 13.54 -16.06
CA GLN A 249 23.96 13.24 -15.12
C GLN A 249 24.34 12.02 -14.26
N LYS A 250 24.26 12.17 -12.92
CA LYS A 250 24.74 11.15 -11.97
C LYS A 250 23.86 9.90 -12.00
N TYR A 251 22.53 10.05 -12.01
CA TYR A 251 21.54 8.97 -11.98
C TYR A 251 20.71 8.94 -13.28
N GLY A 252 20.12 7.80 -13.57
CA GLY A 252 19.10 7.58 -14.57
C GLY A 252 17.91 6.87 -13.94
N TYR A 253 17.59 5.65 -14.39
CA TYR A 253 16.51 4.84 -13.82
C TYR A 253 17.02 3.99 -12.66
N VAL A 254 16.31 4.04 -11.54
CA VAL A 254 16.53 3.20 -10.36
C VAL A 254 15.24 2.47 -10.05
N PHE A 255 15.26 1.15 -10.12
CA PHE A 255 14.16 0.27 -9.73
C PHE A 255 14.52 -0.40 -8.41
N ARG A 256 13.69 -0.24 -7.40
CA ARG A 256 13.88 -0.85 -6.08
C ARG A 256 12.64 -1.62 -5.66
N ASN A 257 12.84 -2.84 -5.19
CA ASN A 257 11.76 -3.76 -4.76
C ASN A 257 10.66 -3.98 -5.81
N CYS A 258 10.97 -3.82 -7.09
CA CYS A 258 9.99 -3.97 -8.17
C CYS A 258 9.82 -5.45 -8.58
N ARG A 259 8.64 -5.77 -9.12
CA ARG A 259 8.36 -7.08 -9.74
C ARG A 259 8.31 -6.94 -11.25
N LEU A 260 9.11 -7.72 -11.96
CA LEU A 260 9.05 -7.82 -13.42
C LEU A 260 8.27 -9.07 -13.81
N THR A 261 7.06 -8.87 -14.33
CA THR A 261 6.11 -9.92 -14.75
C THR A 261 5.88 -9.88 -16.26
N ALA A 262 5.21 -10.88 -16.79
CA ALA A 262 4.81 -10.91 -18.20
C ALA A 262 3.60 -11.81 -18.41
N ASP A 263 2.92 -11.64 -19.55
CA ASP A 263 1.93 -12.61 -20.05
C ASP A 263 2.56 -14.01 -20.19
N GLU A 264 1.78 -15.07 -20.01
CA GLU A 264 2.26 -16.46 -19.98
C GLU A 264 3.07 -16.87 -21.22
N GLN A 265 2.71 -16.35 -22.39
CA GLN A 265 3.38 -16.64 -23.66
C GLN A 265 4.73 -15.89 -23.84
N ILE A 266 5.05 -14.96 -22.94
CA ILE A 266 6.24 -14.12 -23.05
C ILE A 266 7.41 -14.75 -22.29
N THR A 267 8.50 -15.03 -23.00
CA THR A 267 9.62 -15.81 -22.46
C THR A 267 11.01 -15.21 -22.73
N LYS A 268 11.09 -14.08 -23.46
CA LYS A 268 12.39 -13.53 -23.94
C LYS A 268 12.39 -12.00 -23.86
N CYS A 269 12.51 -11.46 -22.65
CA CYS A 269 12.64 -10.02 -22.43
C CYS A 269 14.02 -9.65 -21.91
N TYR A 270 14.49 -8.49 -22.30
CA TYR A 270 15.65 -7.84 -21.70
C TYR A 270 15.19 -6.79 -20.67
N LEU A 271 15.94 -6.62 -19.59
CA LEU A 271 15.75 -5.53 -18.62
C LEU A 271 15.84 -4.16 -19.29
N GLY A 272 16.61 -4.07 -20.37
CA GLY A 272 16.67 -2.87 -21.20
C GLY A 272 17.84 -2.82 -22.15
N ARG A 273 17.91 -1.68 -22.84
CA ARG A 273 18.97 -1.35 -23.79
C ARG A 273 19.29 0.15 -23.78
N PRO A 274 20.55 0.58 -23.99
CA PRO A 274 20.93 2.00 -23.97
C PRO A 274 20.49 2.72 -25.24
N TRP A 275 19.44 3.53 -25.15
CA TRP A 275 19.01 4.41 -26.25
C TRP A 275 19.95 5.61 -26.40
N GLY A 276 20.46 6.16 -25.28
CA GLY A 276 21.49 7.19 -25.24
C GLY A 276 22.88 6.64 -24.89
N ALA A 277 23.94 7.34 -25.30
CA ALA A 277 25.30 6.90 -25.08
C ALA A 277 25.73 6.86 -23.60
N TYR A 278 25.05 7.56 -22.73
CA TYR A 278 25.32 7.62 -21.28
C TYR A 278 24.18 7.04 -20.44
N ALA A 279 23.36 6.19 -21.05
CA ALA A 279 22.20 5.59 -20.40
C ALA A 279 22.55 4.90 -19.08
N LYS A 280 21.72 5.10 -18.07
CA LYS A 280 21.90 4.48 -16.75
C LYS A 280 20.61 3.84 -16.28
N THR A 281 20.69 2.56 -15.91
CA THR A 281 19.57 1.81 -15.34
C THR A 281 20.09 0.85 -14.28
N VAL A 282 19.47 0.87 -13.10
CA VAL A 282 19.87 0.06 -11.95
C VAL A 282 18.66 -0.64 -11.38
N PHE A 283 18.75 -1.95 -11.13
CA PHE A 283 17.75 -2.75 -10.41
C PHE A 283 18.30 -3.19 -9.07
N ILE A 284 17.54 -2.96 -7.99
CA ILE A 284 17.93 -3.27 -6.61
C ILE A 284 16.78 -4.05 -5.96
N ASP A 285 17.10 -5.25 -5.44
CA ASP A 285 16.16 -6.12 -4.72
C ASP A 285 14.86 -6.41 -5.49
N CYS A 286 14.97 -6.57 -6.81
CA CYS A 286 13.84 -6.79 -7.71
C CYS A 286 13.58 -8.28 -7.96
N TRP A 287 12.30 -8.67 -7.95
CA TRP A 287 11.89 -9.99 -8.42
C TRP A 287 11.82 -10.01 -9.95
N LEU A 288 12.54 -10.94 -10.56
CA LEU A 288 12.61 -11.09 -12.02
C LEU A 288 11.91 -12.38 -12.44
N GLY A 289 10.85 -12.25 -13.23
CA GLY A 289 10.08 -13.36 -13.76
C GLY A 289 10.86 -14.22 -14.78
N PRO A 290 10.38 -15.42 -15.11
CA PRO A 290 11.07 -16.37 -15.99
C PRO A 290 11.27 -15.88 -17.43
N HIS A 291 10.56 -14.82 -17.82
CA HIS A 291 10.68 -14.19 -19.14
C HIS A 291 11.97 -13.36 -19.32
N ILE A 292 12.66 -13.01 -18.21
CA ILE A 292 13.89 -12.23 -18.28
C ILE A 292 15.06 -13.12 -18.71
N LEU A 293 15.70 -12.75 -19.81
CA LEU A 293 16.86 -13.47 -20.37
C LEU A 293 18.08 -13.39 -19.44
N LYS A 294 18.91 -14.45 -19.46
CA LYS A 294 20.13 -14.53 -18.65
C LYS A 294 21.13 -13.42 -18.93
N GLU A 295 21.20 -12.96 -20.16
CA GLU A 295 22.02 -11.83 -20.58
C GLU A 295 21.62 -10.53 -19.87
N GLY A 296 20.36 -10.40 -19.47
CA GLY A 296 19.74 -9.27 -18.78
C GLY A 296 19.59 -8.03 -19.63
N TRP A 297 20.62 -7.67 -20.37
CA TRP A 297 20.70 -6.42 -21.13
C TRP A 297 21.06 -6.69 -22.57
N HIS A 298 20.70 -5.76 -23.48
CA HIS A 298 21.05 -5.82 -24.88
C HIS A 298 21.65 -4.50 -25.34
N ASN A 299 22.55 -4.50 -26.32
CA ASN A 299 23.07 -3.27 -26.87
C ASN A 299 22.09 -2.64 -27.88
N TRP A 300 22.14 -1.32 -28.03
CA TRP A 300 21.38 -0.63 -29.06
C TRP A 300 22.08 -0.75 -30.42
N GLU A 301 21.87 -1.86 -31.09
CA GLU A 301 22.48 -2.14 -32.39
C GLU A 301 21.70 -1.42 -33.50
N LYS A 302 22.28 -0.32 -34.01
CA LYS A 302 21.84 0.31 -35.27
C LYS A 302 23.05 0.56 -36.19
N PRO A 303 22.97 0.22 -37.48
CA PRO A 303 24.01 0.55 -38.44
C PRO A 303 24.36 2.05 -38.40
N GLY A 304 25.64 2.38 -38.30
CA GLY A 304 26.14 3.75 -38.29
C GLY A 304 26.01 4.52 -36.97
N LYS A 305 25.53 3.89 -35.86
CA LYS A 305 25.62 4.49 -34.54
C LYS A 305 26.75 3.92 -33.71
N PRO A 306 27.44 4.74 -32.89
CA PRO A 306 28.46 4.23 -31.98
C PRO A 306 27.85 3.25 -30.97
N ASN A 307 28.66 2.31 -30.50
CA ASN A 307 28.31 1.41 -29.42
C ASN A 307 27.95 2.20 -28.19
N THR A 308 26.64 2.18 -27.82
CA THR A 308 26.12 2.95 -26.72
C THR A 308 26.47 2.36 -25.35
N GLU A 309 26.83 1.07 -25.28
CA GLU A 309 27.24 0.39 -24.05
C GLU A 309 28.54 0.92 -23.44
N LYS A 310 29.43 1.52 -24.22
CA LYS A 310 30.76 1.97 -23.72
C LYS A 310 30.71 2.95 -22.57
N ASN A 311 29.78 3.88 -22.59
CA ASN A 311 29.64 4.92 -21.59
C ASN A 311 28.35 4.75 -20.76
N SER A 312 27.58 3.68 -21.02
CA SER A 312 26.37 3.35 -20.30
C SER A 312 26.69 2.66 -18.97
N TYR A 313 25.80 2.81 -18.02
CA TYR A 313 25.92 2.17 -16.70
C TYR A 313 24.65 1.39 -16.38
N TYR A 314 24.75 0.06 -16.46
CA TYR A 314 23.67 -0.88 -16.20
C TYR A 314 24.09 -1.80 -15.06
N ALA A 315 23.32 -1.83 -13.97
CA ALA A 315 23.72 -2.53 -12.77
C ALA A 315 22.55 -3.24 -12.08
N GLU A 316 22.88 -4.25 -11.28
CA GLU A 316 21.93 -4.99 -10.44
C GLU A 316 22.53 -5.25 -9.07
N TYR A 317 21.65 -5.36 -8.06
CA TYR A 317 21.92 -5.87 -6.73
C TYR A 317 20.72 -6.62 -6.20
N GLY A 318 20.93 -7.78 -5.57
CA GLY A 318 19.88 -8.50 -4.86
C GLY A 318 18.72 -8.99 -5.73
N SER A 319 18.83 -8.95 -7.06
CA SER A 319 17.78 -9.48 -7.94
C SER A 319 17.54 -10.96 -7.65
N TYR A 320 16.28 -11.37 -7.52
CA TYR A 320 15.87 -12.73 -7.20
C TYR A 320 14.75 -13.21 -8.13
N GLY A 321 14.28 -14.44 -7.94
CA GLY A 321 13.28 -15.06 -8.80
C GLY A 321 13.89 -15.78 -10.02
N PRO A 322 13.05 -16.43 -10.85
CA PRO A 322 13.51 -17.34 -11.90
C PRO A 322 14.29 -16.66 -13.04
N GLY A 323 14.13 -15.37 -13.27
CA GLY A 323 14.87 -14.57 -14.26
C GLY A 323 16.15 -13.94 -13.71
N ALA A 324 16.41 -14.08 -12.41
CA ALA A 324 17.66 -13.58 -11.82
C ALA A 324 18.86 -14.41 -12.32
N ALA A 325 19.98 -13.71 -12.55
CA ALA A 325 21.19 -14.37 -13.02
C ALA A 325 22.44 -13.71 -12.42
N GLY A 326 23.48 -14.51 -12.24
CA GLY A 326 24.75 -14.04 -11.72
C GLY A 326 25.58 -13.29 -12.77
N LYS A 327 26.64 -12.59 -12.32
CA LYS A 327 27.54 -11.81 -13.15
C LYS A 327 28.10 -12.59 -14.37
N LYS A 328 28.25 -13.91 -14.27
CA LYS A 328 28.78 -14.76 -15.34
C LYS A 328 27.83 -14.89 -16.54
N ASP A 329 26.53 -14.78 -16.27
CA ASP A 329 25.48 -14.97 -17.27
C ASP A 329 25.01 -13.63 -17.87
N ARG A 330 25.17 -12.53 -17.13
CA ARG A 330 24.88 -11.17 -17.60
C ARG A 330 25.90 -10.70 -18.61
N VAL A 331 25.53 -9.76 -19.48
CA VAL A 331 26.45 -9.15 -20.45
C VAL A 331 27.71 -8.56 -19.76
N LYS A 332 28.88 -8.67 -20.41
CA LYS A 332 30.16 -8.30 -19.80
C LYS A 332 30.28 -6.83 -19.40
N TRP A 333 29.54 -5.94 -20.04
CA TRP A 333 29.54 -4.50 -19.78
C TRP A 333 28.58 -4.05 -18.70
N SER A 334 27.78 -4.96 -18.10
CA SER A 334 26.94 -4.66 -16.93
C SER A 334 27.70 -4.90 -15.62
N TYR A 335 27.16 -4.33 -14.54
CA TYR A 335 27.80 -4.35 -13.23
C TYR A 335 26.91 -5.08 -12.20
N GLN A 336 27.56 -5.67 -11.21
CA GLN A 336 26.91 -6.13 -9.98
C GLN A 336 27.36 -5.20 -8.86
N LEU A 337 26.41 -4.52 -8.21
CA LEU A 337 26.68 -3.63 -7.07
C LEU A 337 27.05 -4.45 -5.83
N ARG A 338 27.76 -3.84 -4.92
CA ARG A 338 28.08 -4.39 -3.60
C ARG A 338 27.18 -3.71 -2.55
N LYS A 339 26.94 -4.35 -1.43
CA LYS A 339 26.14 -3.80 -0.32
C LYS A 339 26.54 -2.35 0.04
N LYS A 340 27.82 -2.04 0.04
CA LYS A 340 28.31 -0.68 0.33
C LYS A 340 27.93 0.38 -0.72
N ASP A 341 27.62 -0.04 -1.93
CA ASP A 341 27.28 0.86 -3.04
C ASP A 341 25.78 1.27 -2.94
N LEU A 342 24.94 0.53 -2.19
CA LEU A 342 23.49 0.75 -2.07
C LEU A 342 23.13 2.11 -1.47
N LYS A 343 23.93 2.62 -0.54
CA LYS A 343 23.73 3.94 0.07
C LYS A 343 23.69 5.09 -0.95
N GLU A 344 24.34 4.89 -2.13
CA GLU A 344 24.32 5.87 -3.22
C GLU A 344 23.00 5.82 -4.02
N TYR A 345 22.17 4.79 -3.82
CA TYR A 345 20.90 4.60 -4.50
C TYR A 345 19.70 4.66 -3.53
N SER A 346 19.86 5.26 -2.34
CA SER A 346 18.71 5.60 -1.50
C SER A 346 17.84 6.65 -2.21
N PHE A 347 16.56 6.71 -1.84
CA PHE A 347 15.63 7.69 -2.40
C PHE A 347 16.18 9.12 -2.26
N GLU A 348 16.68 9.48 -1.07
CA GLU A 348 17.22 10.80 -0.76
C GLU A 348 18.42 11.15 -1.65
N LYS A 349 19.34 10.21 -1.84
CA LYS A 349 20.54 10.44 -2.69
C LYS A 349 20.20 10.61 -4.16
N VAL A 350 19.24 9.86 -4.66
CA VAL A 350 18.84 9.91 -6.07
C VAL A 350 17.99 11.14 -6.36
N MET A 351 17.03 11.46 -5.47
CA MET A 351 16.02 12.48 -5.72
C MET A 351 16.42 13.87 -5.24
N PHE A 352 17.21 14.00 -4.18
CA PHE A 352 17.53 15.34 -3.63
C PHE A 352 18.87 15.90 -4.09
N GLN A 353 19.82 15.12 -4.53
CA GLN A 353 21.18 15.53 -4.89
C GLN A 353 21.78 16.60 -3.95
N GLU A 354 22.96 16.44 -3.44
CA GLU A 354 23.55 17.10 -2.27
C GLU A 354 23.56 18.65 -2.24
N ASN A 355 23.08 19.36 -3.27
CA ASN A 355 23.33 20.79 -3.44
C ASN A 355 22.12 21.68 -3.75
N ASP A 356 20.88 21.17 -3.86
CA ASP A 356 19.77 22.04 -4.23
C ASP A 356 18.91 22.53 -3.04
N GLY A 357 19.21 22.06 -1.83
CA GLY A 357 18.50 22.49 -0.61
C GLY A 357 17.00 22.14 -0.59
N ILE A 358 16.53 21.41 -1.60
CA ILE A 358 15.13 21.06 -1.77
C ILE A 358 14.89 19.73 -1.06
N VAL A 359 13.99 19.74 -0.09
CA VAL A 359 13.43 18.52 0.51
C VAL A 359 12.05 18.31 -0.08
N TRP A 360 11.91 17.32 -0.94
CA TRP A 360 10.64 16.94 -1.54
C TRP A 360 10.18 15.60 -0.97
N LYS A 361 9.07 15.63 -0.28
CA LYS A 361 8.46 14.45 0.32
C LYS A 361 7.08 14.28 -0.29
N PRO A 362 6.97 13.60 -1.43
CA PRO A 362 5.69 13.49 -2.14
C PRO A 362 4.60 12.79 -1.34
N TRP A 363 4.99 12.02 -0.30
CA TRP A 363 4.07 11.40 0.64
C TRP A 363 3.51 12.36 1.71
N GLU A 364 4.06 13.56 1.86
CA GLU A 364 3.54 14.58 2.78
C GLU A 364 2.48 15.48 2.14
N THR A 365 2.22 15.34 0.84
CA THR A 365 1.14 16.03 0.15
C THR A 365 -0.17 15.27 0.31
N THR A 366 -0.86 15.45 1.42
CA THR A 366 -2.16 14.81 1.71
C THR A 366 -3.34 15.74 1.41
N PRO A 367 -4.57 15.24 1.21
CA PRO A 367 -5.12 13.96 1.61
C PRO A 367 -4.79 12.88 0.60
N GLN A 368 -4.39 11.77 1.14
CA GLN A 368 -4.16 10.54 0.40
C GLN A 368 -5.51 9.97 -0.05
N VAL A 369 -5.52 9.24 -1.17
CA VAL A 369 -6.48 8.15 -1.32
C VAL A 369 -6.46 7.38 -0.01
N SER A 370 -7.62 7.13 0.57
CA SER A 370 -7.71 6.30 1.77
C SER A 370 -7.18 4.91 1.45
N LEU A 371 -5.92 4.63 1.83
CA LEU A 371 -5.34 3.29 1.62
C LEU A 371 -6.13 2.23 2.38
N ALA A 372 -6.79 2.61 3.47
CA ALA A 372 -7.74 1.74 4.16
C ALA A 372 -8.88 1.33 3.23
N MET A 373 -9.53 2.29 2.58
CA MET A 373 -10.64 2.00 1.66
C MET A 373 -10.18 1.28 0.38
N GLU A 374 -9.03 1.67 -0.18
CA GLU A 374 -8.46 0.99 -1.36
C GLU A 374 -8.15 -0.49 -1.06
N MET A 375 -7.60 -0.80 0.12
CA MET A 375 -7.38 -2.17 0.53
C MET A 375 -8.71 -2.92 0.71
N VAL A 376 -9.71 -2.30 1.34
CA VAL A 376 -11.06 -2.88 1.47
C VAL A 376 -11.68 -3.18 0.10
N ASN A 377 -11.65 -2.23 -0.83
CA ASN A 377 -12.15 -2.43 -2.19
C ASN A 377 -11.43 -3.60 -2.89
N SER A 378 -10.11 -3.70 -2.69
CA SER A 378 -9.29 -4.76 -3.26
C SER A 378 -9.68 -6.14 -2.72
N GLU A 379 -9.92 -6.26 -1.42
CA GLU A 379 -10.34 -7.53 -0.80
C GLU A 379 -11.78 -7.91 -1.19
N VAL A 380 -12.69 -6.95 -1.24
CA VAL A 380 -14.06 -7.19 -1.76
C VAL A 380 -14.02 -7.69 -3.20
N ALA A 381 -13.17 -7.11 -4.04
CA ALA A 381 -13.00 -7.55 -5.42
C ALA A 381 -12.37 -8.96 -5.51
N ARG A 382 -11.29 -9.25 -4.74
CA ARG A 382 -10.65 -10.57 -4.70
C ARG A 382 -11.58 -11.68 -4.25
N SER A 383 -12.45 -11.39 -3.28
CA SER A 383 -13.46 -12.36 -2.80
C SER A 383 -14.62 -12.57 -3.78
N GLY A 384 -14.62 -11.87 -4.92
CA GLY A 384 -15.73 -11.91 -5.89
C GLY A 384 -17.03 -11.26 -5.38
N GLY A 385 -16.93 -10.35 -4.42
CA GLY A 385 -18.08 -9.67 -3.81
C GLY A 385 -18.82 -10.51 -2.77
N ASP A 386 -18.29 -11.66 -2.35
CA ASP A 386 -18.83 -12.49 -1.27
C ASP A 386 -17.77 -12.72 -0.17
N ALA A 387 -18.04 -12.25 1.04
CA ALA A 387 -17.16 -12.38 2.19
C ALA A 387 -16.80 -13.84 2.54
N ALA A 388 -17.57 -14.83 2.08
CA ALA A 388 -17.20 -16.25 2.20
C ALA A 388 -16.01 -16.65 1.28
N GLY A 389 -15.63 -15.77 0.35
CA GLY A 389 -14.45 -15.93 -0.50
C GLY A 389 -13.14 -15.50 0.16
N LEU A 390 -13.21 -14.74 1.25
CA LEU A 390 -12.03 -14.31 2.00
C LEU A 390 -11.24 -15.49 2.58
N ASP A 391 -9.97 -15.27 2.86
CA ASP A 391 -9.05 -16.27 3.46
C ASP A 391 -8.99 -17.60 2.67
N GLY A 392 -9.18 -17.57 1.36
CA GLY A 392 -9.12 -18.76 0.50
C GLY A 392 -10.17 -19.83 0.81
N LEU A 393 -11.24 -19.49 1.52
CA LEU A 393 -12.30 -20.43 1.91
C LEU A 393 -13.20 -20.88 0.75
N ALA A 394 -13.05 -20.25 -0.42
CA ALA A 394 -13.76 -20.63 -1.65
C ALA A 394 -15.28 -20.75 -1.45
N GLY A 395 -15.90 -19.78 -0.78
CA GLY A 395 -17.34 -19.73 -0.51
C GLY A 395 -17.82 -20.60 0.64
N ARG A 396 -16.94 -21.26 1.39
CA ARG A 396 -17.32 -22.05 2.56
C ARG A 396 -17.47 -21.17 3.80
N LEU A 397 -18.65 -21.15 4.37
CA LEU A 397 -18.90 -20.49 5.64
C LEU A 397 -18.25 -21.25 6.79
N LYS A 398 -17.32 -20.58 7.47
CA LYS A 398 -16.63 -21.13 8.64
C LYS A 398 -16.35 -20.01 9.64
N TRP A 399 -16.76 -20.21 10.90
CA TRP A 399 -16.40 -19.31 11.98
C TRP A 399 -14.91 -19.41 12.27
N ASN A 400 -14.14 -18.40 11.87
CA ASN A 400 -12.70 -18.34 12.08
C ASN A 400 -12.25 -16.90 12.38
N TYR A 401 -11.08 -16.77 13.03
CA TYR A 401 -10.58 -15.47 13.44
C TYR A 401 -10.04 -14.64 12.27
N THR A 402 -9.51 -15.26 11.23
CA THR A 402 -8.88 -14.57 10.09
C THR A 402 -9.92 -13.76 9.31
N THR A 403 -10.99 -14.40 8.85
CA THR A 403 -12.11 -13.70 8.21
C THR A 403 -12.75 -12.68 9.15
N GLY A 404 -12.98 -13.04 10.43
CA GLY A 404 -13.57 -12.12 11.40
C GLY A 404 -12.73 -10.88 11.68
N LEU A 405 -11.38 -11.01 11.66
CA LEU A 405 -10.44 -9.91 11.80
C LEU A 405 -10.56 -8.91 10.65
N GLU A 406 -10.56 -9.42 9.44
CA GLU A 406 -10.64 -8.61 8.23
C GLU A 406 -12.00 -7.92 8.09
N LEU A 407 -13.10 -8.64 8.33
CA LEU A 407 -14.45 -8.06 8.35
C LEU A 407 -14.61 -6.97 9.42
N LYS A 408 -13.94 -7.13 10.57
CA LYS A 408 -13.90 -6.09 11.61
C LYS A 408 -13.21 -4.82 11.09
N ALA A 409 -12.07 -4.97 10.43
CA ALA A 409 -11.34 -3.84 9.86
C ALA A 409 -12.17 -3.14 8.77
N MET A 410 -12.87 -3.89 7.90
CA MET A 410 -13.77 -3.34 6.90
C MET A 410 -14.92 -2.55 7.51
N LEU A 411 -15.52 -3.06 8.61
CA LEU A 411 -16.61 -2.38 9.29
C LEU A 411 -16.12 -1.11 10.03
N ASP A 412 -14.87 -1.08 10.49
CA ASP A 412 -14.27 0.13 11.06
C ASP A 412 -14.03 1.21 9.98
N VAL A 413 -13.70 0.82 8.74
CA VAL A 413 -13.65 1.75 7.61
C VAL A 413 -15.05 2.33 7.34
N TRP A 414 -16.09 1.50 7.31
CA TRP A 414 -17.47 1.94 7.15
C TRP A 414 -17.89 2.95 8.24
N GLU A 415 -17.58 2.66 9.50
CA GLU A 415 -17.91 3.52 10.64
C GLU A 415 -17.14 4.86 10.57
N SER A 416 -15.85 4.84 10.19
CA SER A 416 -15.03 6.05 10.05
C SER A 416 -15.54 7.01 8.97
N ARG A 417 -16.35 6.51 8.04
CA ARG A 417 -17.00 7.27 6.97
C ARG A 417 -18.45 7.68 7.28
N GLY A 418 -18.81 7.68 8.54
CA GLY A 418 -20.14 8.08 9.00
C GLY A 418 -21.24 7.11 8.62
N CYS A 419 -20.93 5.83 8.49
CA CYS A 419 -21.89 4.75 8.23
C CYS A 419 -22.69 4.93 6.91
N SER A 420 -22.07 5.53 5.88
CA SER A 420 -22.76 5.92 4.65
C SER A 420 -22.66 4.89 3.51
N ASP A 421 -21.71 3.95 3.57
CA ASP A 421 -21.52 2.93 2.55
C ASP A 421 -22.36 1.68 2.85
N GLU A 422 -23.60 1.70 2.39
CA GLU A 422 -24.57 0.59 2.56
C GLU A 422 -24.08 -0.72 1.92
N ALA A 423 -23.31 -0.64 0.83
CA ALA A 423 -22.81 -1.84 0.13
C ALA A 423 -21.73 -2.54 0.96
N LEU A 424 -20.81 -1.79 1.53
CA LEU A 424 -19.79 -2.33 2.42
C LEU A 424 -20.39 -2.92 3.69
N TYR A 425 -21.37 -2.23 4.29
CA TYR A 425 -22.09 -2.76 5.45
C TYR A 425 -22.77 -4.09 5.12
N ALA A 426 -23.54 -4.14 4.03
CA ALA A 426 -24.24 -5.34 3.58
C ALA A 426 -23.28 -6.50 3.26
N TYR A 427 -22.11 -6.21 2.68
CA TYR A 427 -21.06 -7.20 2.44
C TYR A 427 -20.61 -7.87 3.75
N VAL A 428 -20.29 -7.08 4.77
CA VAL A 428 -19.88 -7.61 6.09
C VAL A 428 -21.04 -8.33 6.77
N GLU A 429 -22.23 -7.69 6.87
CA GLU A 429 -23.38 -8.26 7.56
C GLU A 429 -23.82 -9.58 6.93
N SER A 430 -23.76 -9.71 5.61
CA SER A 430 -24.17 -10.93 4.89
C SER A 430 -23.44 -12.20 5.35
N TRP A 431 -22.17 -12.09 5.73
CA TRP A 431 -21.42 -13.22 6.26
C TRP A 431 -21.90 -13.62 7.65
N TYR A 432 -22.10 -12.65 8.53
CA TYR A 432 -22.60 -12.88 9.89
C TYR A 432 -24.05 -13.38 9.90
N ASP A 433 -24.89 -12.87 9.02
CA ASP A 433 -26.29 -13.30 8.89
C ASP A 433 -26.44 -14.75 8.44
N ARG A 434 -25.53 -15.23 7.58
CA ARG A 434 -25.53 -16.62 7.10
C ARG A 434 -24.93 -17.60 8.12
N ILE A 435 -24.06 -17.14 9.01
CA ILE A 435 -23.33 -18.03 9.94
C ILE A 435 -23.92 -18.05 11.35
N ILE A 436 -24.82 -17.10 11.69
CA ILE A 436 -25.47 -16.99 12.99
C ILE A 436 -26.99 -17.11 12.79
N ASP A 437 -27.59 -18.11 13.45
CA ASP A 437 -29.05 -18.31 13.42
C ASP A 437 -29.79 -17.36 14.40
N GLU A 438 -31.12 -17.36 14.35
CA GLU A 438 -31.96 -16.48 15.17
C GLU A 438 -31.87 -16.76 16.70
N ASP A 439 -31.37 -17.93 17.08
CA ASP A 439 -31.07 -18.28 18.46
C ASP A 439 -29.67 -17.91 18.92
N GLY A 440 -28.86 -17.33 18.03
CA GLY A 440 -27.47 -16.95 18.29
C GLY A 440 -26.48 -18.11 18.23
N ASN A 441 -26.89 -19.28 17.71
CA ASN A 441 -25.96 -20.36 17.47
C ASN A 441 -25.09 -20.04 16.27
N ILE A 442 -23.80 -20.37 16.38
CA ILE A 442 -22.80 -20.05 15.38
C ILE A 442 -22.40 -21.31 14.61
N LEU A 443 -22.55 -21.27 13.29
CA LEU A 443 -22.19 -22.39 12.41
C LEU A 443 -20.69 -22.70 12.56
N THR A 444 -20.34 -23.98 12.67
CA THR A 444 -18.98 -24.51 12.86
C THR A 444 -18.31 -24.16 14.21
N TYR A 445 -18.96 -23.40 15.06
CA TYR A 445 -18.50 -23.14 16.42
C TYR A 445 -18.92 -24.28 17.38
N ASP A 446 -18.02 -24.62 18.30
CA ASP A 446 -18.30 -25.59 19.35
C ASP A 446 -17.62 -25.11 20.64
N ILE A 447 -18.40 -24.66 21.61
CA ILE A 447 -17.92 -24.15 22.90
C ILE A 447 -17.04 -25.18 23.64
N LYS A 448 -17.31 -26.48 23.53
CA LYS A 448 -16.57 -27.56 24.22
C LYS A 448 -15.13 -27.69 23.77
N LYS A 449 -14.77 -27.09 22.62
CA LYS A 449 -13.40 -27.03 22.13
C LYS A 449 -12.56 -26.01 22.90
N TYR A 450 -13.20 -25.07 23.56
CA TYR A 450 -12.52 -23.97 24.25
C TYR A 450 -11.33 -23.48 23.43
N ASN A 451 -11.62 -23.05 22.21
CA ASN A 451 -10.64 -22.45 21.31
C ASN A 451 -10.77 -20.92 21.42
N ILE A 452 -9.73 -20.27 21.94
CA ILE A 452 -9.78 -18.84 22.19
C ILE A 452 -9.84 -18.01 20.89
N ASP A 453 -9.32 -18.52 19.78
CA ASP A 453 -9.38 -17.87 18.46
C ASP A 453 -10.83 -17.62 18.02
N HIS A 454 -11.77 -18.44 18.49
CA HIS A 454 -13.18 -18.31 18.12
C HIS A 454 -13.87 -17.09 18.78
N ILE A 455 -13.22 -16.41 19.72
CA ILE A 455 -13.76 -15.20 20.33
C ILE A 455 -13.55 -13.99 19.42
N CYS A 456 -12.41 -13.93 18.70
CA CYS A 456 -12.01 -12.78 17.89
C CYS A 456 -13.09 -12.28 16.90
N PRO A 457 -13.79 -13.15 16.12
CA PRO A 457 -14.81 -12.67 15.18
C PRO A 457 -16.02 -12.01 15.89
N GLY A 458 -16.22 -12.29 17.18
CA GLY A 458 -17.27 -11.67 17.99
C GLY A 458 -17.13 -10.16 18.14
N ARG A 459 -15.95 -9.60 17.88
CA ARG A 459 -15.69 -8.15 17.96
C ARG A 459 -16.55 -7.34 16.97
N THR A 460 -16.82 -7.87 15.81
CA THR A 460 -17.66 -7.23 14.79
C THR A 460 -19.13 -7.18 15.20
N LEU A 461 -19.59 -8.12 16.03
CA LEU A 461 -20.98 -8.22 16.44
C LEU A 461 -21.48 -7.01 17.24
N PHE A 462 -20.60 -6.28 17.92
CA PHE A 462 -20.99 -5.05 18.64
C PHE A 462 -21.52 -4.00 17.67
N GLN A 463 -20.83 -3.74 16.58
CA GLN A 463 -21.22 -2.75 15.57
C GLN A 463 -22.48 -3.23 14.81
N LEU A 464 -22.51 -4.50 14.41
CA LEU A 464 -23.67 -5.09 13.75
C LEU A 464 -24.92 -5.02 14.63
N TYR A 465 -24.79 -5.32 15.92
CA TYR A 465 -25.90 -5.21 16.87
C TYR A 465 -26.35 -3.76 17.08
N ALA A 466 -25.39 -2.84 17.27
CA ALA A 466 -25.69 -1.43 17.48
C ALA A 466 -26.42 -0.81 16.28
N HIS A 467 -26.04 -1.19 15.05
CA HIS A 467 -26.63 -0.64 13.83
C HIS A 467 -27.97 -1.31 13.46
N SER A 468 -28.01 -2.65 13.45
CA SER A 468 -29.19 -3.40 12.96
C SER A 468 -30.24 -3.69 14.03
N GLY A 469 -29.85 -3.73 15.31
CA GLY A 469 -30.70 -4.16 16.41
C GLY A 469 -31.06 -5.65 16.42
N LYS A 470 -30.47 -6.49 15.55
CA LYS A 470 -30.75 -7.92 15.43
C LYS A 470 -30.35 -8.67 16.71
N ALA A 471 -31.33 -9.21 17.45
CA ALA A 471 -31.09 -9.89 18.72
C ALA A 471 -30.16 -11.09 18.65
N LYS A 472 -30.05 -11.75 17.48
CA LYS A 472 -29.17 -12.88 17.28
C LYS A 472 -27.69 -12.54 17.49
N TYR A 473 -27.26 -11.32 17.16
CA TYR A 473 -25.88 -10.87 17.39
C TYR A 473 -25.56 -10.76 18.87
N LYS A 474 -26.52 -10.22 19.68
CA LYS A 474 -26.31 -10.17 21.13
C LYS A 474 -26.26 -11.57 21.74
N LYS A 475 -27.17 -12.48 21.34
CA LYS A 475 -27.16 -13.88 21.79
C LYS A 475 -25.83 -14.59 21.43
N ALA A 476 -25.28 -14.34 20.23
CA ALA A 476 -24.00 -14.88 19.83
C ALA A 476 -22.85 -14.31 20.70
N MET A 477 -22.85 -13.00 20.99
CA MET A 477 -21.87 -12.41 21.94
C MET A 477 -21.99 -13.04 23.32
N ASP A 478 -23.21 -13.30 23.82
CA ASP A 478 -23.42 -13.98 25.10
C ASP A 478 -22.89 -15.41 25.12
N LEU A 479 -23.03 -16.13 24.00
CA LEU A 479 -22.44 -17.45 23.84
C LEU A 479 -20.92 -17.42 23.91
N LEU A 480 -20.27 -16.45 23.23
CA LEU A 480 -18.82 -16.27 23.26
C LEU A 480 -18.34 -15.85 24.65
N MET A 481 -19.07 -14.95 25.33
CA MET A 481 -18.73 -14.56 26.70
C MET A 481 -18.85 -15.73 27.68
N ARG A 482 -19.84 -16.60 27.53
CA ARG A 482 -19.94 -17.83 28.31
C ARG A 482 -18.74 -18.75 28.10
N GLN A 483 -18.20 -18.86 26.85
CA GLN A 483 -16.95 -19.59 26.65
C GLN A 483 -15.84 -19.02 27.52
N LEU A 484 -15.66 -17.70 27.58
CA LEU A 484 -14.58 -17.09 28.38
C LEU A 484 -14.76 -17.35 29.88
N GLN A 485 -16.00 -17.34 30.39
CA GLN A 485 -16.32 -17.64 31.80
C GLN A 485 -15.95 -19.10 32.18
N GLU A 486 -16.14 -20.03 31.26
CA GLU A 486 -15.89 -21.47 31.45
C GLU A 486 -14.51 -21.91 30.94
N HIS A 487 -13.72 -20.98 30.33
CA HIS A 487 -12.48 -21.32 29.63
C HIS A 487 -11.43 -21.92 30.59
N PRO A 488 -10.73 -23.02 30.22
CA PRO A 488 -9.66 -23.58 31.04
C PRO A 488 -8.54 -22.54 31.29
N ARG A 489 -7.98 -22.59 32.49
CA ARG A 489 -6.97 -21.61 32.96
C ARG A 489 -5.74 -22.30 33.50
N THR A 490 -4.64 -21.57 33.48
CA THR A 490 -3.42 -21.90 34.25
C THR A 490 -3.65 -21.75 35.75
N SER A 491 -2.71 -22.20 36.57
CA SER A 491 -2.78 -22.06 38.02
C SER A 491 -2.80 -20.59 38.48
N GLU A 492 -2.29 -19.67 37.65
CA GLU A 492 -2.28 -18.22 37.88
C GLU A 492 -3.49 -17.49 37.26
N GLY A 493 -4.44 -18.24 36.70
CA GLY A 493 -5.71 -17.70 36.18
C GLY A 493 -5.67 -17.28 34.72
N GLY A 494 -4.55 -17.39 34.00
CA GLY A 494 -4.46 -17.07 32.58
C GLY A 494 -5.22 -18.07 31.70
N PHE A 495 -5.84 -17.63 30.62
CA PHE A 495 -6.56 -18.53 29.70
C PHE A 495 -5.59 -19.44 28.95
N TRP A 496 -5.90 -20.74 28.88
CA TRP A 496 -5.23 -21.59 27.90
C TRP A 496 -5.53 -21.12 26.47
N HIS A 497 -4.55 -21.24 25.60
CA HIS A 497 -4.80 -20.85 24.20
C HIS A 497 -5.90 -21.71 23.56
N LYS A 498 -5.89 -23.03 23.81
CA LYS A 498 -6.95 -23.99 23.38
C LYS A 498 -6.97 -25.18 24.33
N LYS A 499 -8.11 -25.81 24.49
CA LYS A 499 -8.23 -27.05 25.26
C LYS A 499 -7.28 -28.15 24.75
N VAL A 500 -7.01 -28.20 23.43
CA VAL A 500 -6.06 -29.16 22.84
C VAL A 500 -4.59 -28.79 23.10
N TYR A 501 -4.33 -27.64 23.69
CA TYR A 501 -3.01 -27.16 24.13
C TYR A 501 -3.09 -26.84 25.64
N PRO A 502 -3.23 -27.90 26.49
CA PRO A 502 -3.44 -27.67 27.92
C PRO A 502 -2.27 -26.93 28.53
N SER A 503 -2.56 -26.07 29.50
CA SER A 503 -1.57 -25.29 30.26
C SER A 503 -0.71 -24.33 29.42
N GLN A 504 -1.08 -24.01 28.17
CA GLN A 504 -0.30 -23.13 27.32
C GLN A 504 -0.98 -21.76 27.18
N MET A 505 -0.21 -20.69 27.36
CA MET A 505 -0.57 -19.32 27.01
C MET A 505 0.33 -18.86 25.85
N TRP A 506 -0.29 -18.36 24.80
CA TRP A 506 0.39 -17.74 23.66
C TRP A 506 0.04 -16.26 23.61
N LEU A 507 0.98 -15.41 23.17
CA LEU A 507 0.73 -13.96 23.01
C LEU A 507 -0.49 -13.71 22.11
N ASP A 508 -0.64 -14.52 21.07
CA ASP A 508 -1.80 -14.50 20.13
C ASP A 508 -3.14 -14.56 20.87
N GLY A 509 -3.25 -15.41 21.88
CA GLY A 509 -4.48 -15.61 22.65
C GLY A 509 -4.99 -14.35 23.35
N LEU A 510 -4.08 -13.44 23.69
CA LEU A 510 -4.47 -12.16 24.31
C LEU A 510 -5.27 -11.30 23.33
N TYR A 511 -4.86 -11.22 22.06
CA TYR A 511 -5.61 -10.50 21.03
C TYR A 511 -6.94 -11.17 20.70
N MET A 512 -6.94 -12.49 20.68
CA MET A 512 -8.16 -13.25 20.35
C MET A 512 -9.28 -13.00 21.35
N ALA A 513 -8.98 -12.82 22.64
CA ALA A 513 -9.98 -12.73 23.70
C ALA A 513 -10.14 -11.32 24.31
N GLN A 514 -9.03 -10.68 24.71
CA GLN A 514 -9.10 -9.57 25.66
C GLN A 514 -9.83 -8.32 25.11
N PRO A 515 -9.68 -7.92 23.83
CA PRO A 515 -10.43 -6.80 23.26
C PRO A 515 -11.94 -7.04 23.22
N PHE A 516 -12.37 -8.27 22.92
CA PHE A 516 -13.79 -8.63 23.01
C PHE A 516 -14.28 -8.61 24.47
N TYR A 517 -13.53 -9.21 25.37
CA TYR A 517 -13.89 -9.30 26.79
C TYR A 517 -13.98 -7.90 27.42
N ALA A 518 -13.03 -7.01 27.14
CA ALA A 518 -13.02 -5.65 27.65
C ALA A 518 -14.24 -4.84 27.17
N ARG A 519 -14.53 -4.89 25.87
CA ARG A 519 -15.68 -4.20 25.31
C ARG A 519 -17.01 -4.78 25.83
N TYR A 520 -17.14 -6.11 25.85
CA TYR A 520 -18.34 -6.75 26.40
C TYR A 520 -18.56 -6.37 27.87
N THR A 521 -17.50 -6.31 28.65
CA THR A 521 -17.55 -5.86 30.05
C THR A 521 -18.08 -4.43 30.16
N ALA A 522 -17.52 -3.52 29.38
CA ALA A 522 -17.90 -2.11 29.41
C ALA A 522 -19.36 -1.86 28.98
N GLU A 523 -19.84 -2.59 27.95
CA GLU A 523 -21.14 -2.35 27.35
C GLU A 523 -22.31 -3.16 27.98
N PHE A 524 -22.05 -4.40 28.48
CA PHE A 524 -23.08 -5.35 28.81
C PHE A 524 -23.02 -5.97 30.21
N VAL A 525 -21.89 -5.83 30.92
CA VAL A 525 -21.78 -6.34 32.29
C VAL A 525 -22.29 -5.27 33.25
N GLU A 526 -23.06 -5.70 34.27
CA GLU A 526 -23.52 -4.83 35.32
C GLU A 526 -22.38 -4.16 36.07
N LYS A 527 -22.51 -2.89 36.41
CA LYS A 527 -21.43 -2.00 36.84
C LYS A 527 -20.69 -2.55 38.08
N GLU A 528 -21.42 -3.22 38.95
CA GLU A 528 -20.91 -3.82 40.21
C GLU A 528 -19.94 -5.00 39.92
N ARG A 529 -20.04 -5.60 38.75
CA ARG A 529 -19.19 -6.75 38.35
C ARG A 529 -18.12 -6.38 37.36
N GLN A 530 -18.14 -5.17 36.80
CA GLN A 530 -17.16 -4.75 35.79
C GLN A 530 -15.72 -4.78 36.33
N GLU A 531 -15.52 -4.34 37.58
CA GLU A 531 -14.21 -4.32 38.20
C GLU A 531 -13.56 -5.71 38.27
N GLU A 532 -14.33 -6.73 38.63
CA GLU A 532 -13.85 -8.13 38.64
C GLU A 532 -13.40 -8.59 37.25
N CYS A 533 -14.21 -8.28 36.23
CA CYS A 533 -13.90 -8.62 34.85
C CYS A 533 -12.65 -7.90 34.34
N PHE A 534 -12.50 -6.61 34.60
CA PHE A 534 -11.32 -5.85 34.21
C PHE A 534 -10.06 -6.33 34.95
N ARG A 535 -10.16 -6.71 36.21
CA ARG A 535 -9.06 -7.32 36.95
C ARG A 535 -8.63 -8.66 36.35
N ASP A 536 -9.60 -9.48 35.93
CA ASP A 536 -9.30 -10.74 35.22
C ASP A 536 -8.58 -10.50 33.88
N ILE A 537 -9.04 -9.50 33.10
CA ILE A 537 -8.38 -9.10 31.85
C ILE A 537 -6.94 -8.68 32.11
N ILE A 538 -6.71 -7.80 33.08
CA ILE A 538 -5.37 -7.32 33.46
C ILE A 538 -4.48 -8.49 33.90
N ASN A 539 -5.01 -9.42 34.71
CA ASN A 539 -4.27 -10.60 35.13
C ASN A 539 -3.79 -11.45 33.95
N ASN A 540 -4.62 -11.64 32.92
CA ASN A 540 -4.23 -12.40 31.73
C ASN A 540 -3.00 -11.77 31.03
N PHE A 541 -2.97 -10.44 30.88
CA PHE A 541 -1.81 -9.74 30.32
C PHE A 541 -0.55 -9.86 31.20
N GLU A 542 -0.72 -9.76 32.51
CA GLU A 542 0.42 -9.82 33.45
C GLU A 542 1.01 -11.23 33.56
N VAL A 543 0.16 -12.27 33.57
CA VAL A 543 0.63 -13.67 33.62
C VAL A 543 1.46 -13.99 32.38
N VAL A 544 0.95 -13.70 31.19
CA VAL A 544 1.71 -14.00 29.97
C VAL A 544 2.97 -13.17 29.87
N ALA A 545 2.94 -11.89 30.26
CA ALA A 545 4.12 -11.03 30.27
C ALA A 545 5.21 -11.58 31.18
N ARG A 546 4.86 -11.96 32.42
CA ARG A 546 5.79 -12.51 33.41
C ARG A 546 6.52 -13.74 32.91
N HIS A 547 5.78 -14.63 32.23
CA HIS A 547 6.30 -15.93 31.82
C HIS A 547 6.90 -15.96 30.42
N THR A 548 6.66 -14.96 29.58
CA THR A 548 7.24 -14.89 28.21
C THR A 548 8.36 -13.87 28.06
N TYR A 549 8.53 -12.96 29.03
CA TYR A 549 9.59 -11.95 28.97
C TYR A 549 10.98 -12.57 29.05
N ASP A 550 11.84 -12.19 28.12
CA ASP A 550 13.25 -12.57 28.09
C ASP A 550 14.12 -11.37 28.44
N PRO A 551 14.79 -11.37 29.63
CA PRO A 551 15.58 -10.23 30.05
C PRO A 551 16.83 -10.01 29.20
N ALA A 552 17.32 -11.00 28.47
CA ALA A 552 18.50 -10.87 27.61
C ALA A 552 18.20 -10.06 26.34
N THR A 553 17.03 -10.27 25.74
CA THR A 553 16.58 -9.55 24.55
C THR A 553 15.62 -8.41 24.87
N ARG A 554 15.05 -8.36 26.05
CA ARG A 554 13.96 -7.46 26.47
C ARG A 554 12.68 -7.61 25.62
N LEU A 555 12.55 -8.72 24.90
CA LEU A 555 11.38 -9.09 24.11
C LEU A 555 10.54 -10.14 24.84
N TYR A 556 9.36 -10.43 24.28
CA TYR A 556 8.48 -11.47 24.78
C TYR A 556 8.50 -12.65 23.81
N ARG A 557 8.71 -13.86 24.35
CA ARG A 557 8.69 -15.12 23.60
C ARG A 557 7.28 -15.42 23.12
N HIS A 558 7.14 -16.21 22.05
CA HIS A 558 5.84 -16.52 21.44
C HIS A 558 4.82 -17.09 22.43
N ALA A 559 5.26 -18.01 23.29
CA ALA A 559 4.38 -18.72 24.20
C ALA A 559 5.09 -19.24 25.46
N TRP A 560 4.24 -19.62 26.43
CA TRP A 560 4.62 -20.29 27.66
C TRP A 560 3.77 -21.54 27.87
N ASP A 561 4.43 -22.64 28.26
CA ASP A 561 3.82 -23.89 28.72
C ASP A 561 4.06 -24.04 30.22
N GLU A 562 3.03 -23.79 31.03
CA GLU A 562 3.10 -23.95 32.50
C GLU A 562 3.55 -25.35 32.92
N SER A 563 3.14 -26.36 32.17
CA SER A 563 3.50 -27.77 32.45
C SER A 563 4.95 -28.11 32.10
N ARG A 564 5.63 -27.30 31.25
CA ARG A 564 6.97 -27.55 30.71
C ARG A 564 7.10 -28.90 29.98
N GLY A 565 5.97 -29.48 29.65
CA GLY A 565 5.88 -30.81 29.04
C GLY A 565 6.10 -30.82 27.56
N MET A 566 5.82 -29.72 26.89
CA MET A 566 5.92 -29.62 25.44
C MET A 566 7.37 -29.68 24.98
N PHE A 567 7.58 -30.27 23.81
CA PHE A 567 8.93 -30.44 23.24
C PHE A 567 9.56 -29.11 22.79
N TRP A 568 8.74 -28.11 22.44
CA TRP A 568 9.16 -26.78 22.04
C TRP A 568 9.45 -25.87 23.23
N ALA A 569 9.00 -26.26 24.44
CA ALA A 569 9.14 -25.46 25.66
C ALA A 569 10.47 -25.76 26.37
N ASP A 570 11.11 -24.71 26.80
CA ASP A 570 12.27 -24.81 27.69
C ASP A 570 11.91 -25.53 28.98
N LYS A 571 12.75 -26.41 29.44
CA LYS A 571 12.44 -27.32 30.58
C LYS A 571 12.49 -26.64 31.96
N GLU A 572 13.12 -25.47 32.04
CA GLU A 572 13.21 -24.69 33.29
C GLU A 572 12.17 -23.57 33.34
N SER A 573 12.06 -22.78 32.26
CA SER A 573 11.17 -21.63 32.18
C SER A 573 9.79 -21.94 31.61
N GLY A 574 9.67 -22.94 30.73
CA GLY A 574 8.46 -23.22 29.97
C GLY A 574 8.29 -22.33 28.72
N GLN A 575 9.23 -21.43 28.45
CA GLN A 575 9.18 -20.50 27.33
C GLN A 575 9.45 -21.19 25.98
N SER A 576 8.88 -20.65 24.92
CA SER A 576 9.28 -20.97 23.54
C SER A 576 10.64 -20.38 23.18
N ALA A 577 11.30 -20.91 22.14
CA ALA A 577 12.68 -20.60 21.82
C ALA A 577 12.91 -19.15 21.36
N HIS A 578 11.96 -18.55 20.64
CA HIS A 578 12.13 -17.27 19.96
C HIS A 578 11.02 -16.26 20.21
N ALA A 579 11.32 -14.99 20.02
CA ALA A 579 10.37 -13.90 19.88
C ALA A 579 9.88 -13.83 18.42
N TRP A 580 8.71 -14.41 18.14
CA TRP A 580 8.10 -14.34 16.85
C TRP A 580 7.41 -13.00 16.64
N GLY A 581 7.72 -12.29 15.52
CA GLY A 581 7.25 -10.93 15.25
C GLY A 581 5.74 -10.78 15.33
N ARG A 582 4.99 -11.68 14.68
CA ARG A 582 3.52 -11.63 14.69
C ARG A 582 2.92 -11.90 16.08
N ALA A 583 3.49 -12.77 16.88
CA ALA A 583 3.01 -13.00 18.23
C ALA A 583 3.14 -11.74 19.09
N LEU A 584 4.28 -11.07 19.04
CA LEU A 584 4.46 -9.78 19.74
C LEU A 584 3.55 -8.70 19.17
N GLY A 585 3.33 -8.70 17.83
CA GLY A 585 2.36 -7.81 17.18
C GLY A 585 0.94 -7.99 17.70
N TRP A 586 0.48 -9.24 17.85
CA TRP A 586 -0.81 -9.54 18.49
C TRP A 586 -0.89 -8.99 19.91
N TYR A 587 0.19 -9.13 20.69
CA TYR A 587 0.23 -8.64 22.06
C TYR A 587 0.12 -7.12 22.12
N CYS A 588 0.83 -6.40 21.26
CA CYS A 588 0.74 -4.93 21.16
C CYS A 588 -0.67 -4.47 20.80
N MET A 589 -1.28 -5.11 19.80
CA MET A 589 -2.67 -4.81 19.39
C MET A 589 -3.66 -5.12 20.51
N ALA A 590 -3.48 -6.24 21.22
CA ALA A 590 -4.33 -6.60 22.35
C ALA A 590 -4.30 -5.53 23.46
N LEU A 591 -3.10 -5.01 23.77
CA LEU A 591 -2.93 -3.97 24.77
C LEU A 591 -3.69 -2.69 24.41
N VAL A 592 -3.50 -2.16 23.20
CA VAL A 592 -4.16 -0.90 22.83
C VAL A 592 -5.67 -1.06 22.65
N ASP A 593 -6.14 -2.21 22.15
CA ASP A 593 -7.55 -2.45 21.93
C ASP A 593 -8.31 -2.76 23.23
N ALA A 594 -7.67 -3.37 24.23
CA ALA A 594 -8.25 -3.58 25.55
C ALA A 594 -8.22 -2.30 26.40
N LEU A 595 -7.09 -1.55 26.38
CA LEU A 595 -6.91 -0.31 27.15
C LEU A 595 -7.90 0.80 26.74
N GLU A 596 -8.46 0.73 25.53
CA GLU A 596 -9.53 1.64 25.08
C GLU A 596 -10.82 1.49 25.93
N TRP A 597 -11.06 0.30 26.50
CA TRP A 597 -12.27 -0.04 27.25
C TRP A 597 -12.05 -0.14 28.76
N ILE A 598 -10.82 -0.35 29.21
CA ILE A 598 -10.49 -0.43 30.63
C ILE A 598 -10.48 0.98 31.23
N PRO A 599 -11.28 1.28 32.28
CA PRO A 599 -11.36 2.60 32.88
C PRO A 599 -9.97 3.13 33.31
N GLU A 600 -9.77 4.44 33.19
CA GLU A 600 -8.48 5.07 33.53
C GLU A 600 -8.07 4.89 34.99
N ASP A 601 -9.03 4.85 35.88
CA ASP A 601 -8.86 4.67 37.34
C ASP A 601 -8.83 3.19 37.77
N MET A 602 -8.91 2.24 36.81
CA MET A 602 -8.88 0.82 37.12
C MET A 602 -7.50 0.41 37.67
N GLU A 603 -7.48 -0.25 38.83
CA GLU A 603 -6.26 -0.78 39.43
C GLU A 603 -5.54 -1.74 38.47
N GLY A 604 -4.27 -1.48 38.21
CA GLY A 604 -3.43 -2.29 37.32
C GLY A 604 -3.42 -1.84 35.86
N ARG A 605 -4.26 -0.91 35.45
CA ARG A 605 -4.22 -0.35 34.10
C ARG A 605 -2.86 0.26 33.76
N ASP A 606 -2.25 0.98 34.71
CA ASP A 606 -0.91 1.59 34.53
C ASP A 606 0.18 0.55 34.25
N ARG A 607 0.04 -0.67 34.79
CA ARG A 607 1.00 -1.75 34.49
C ARG A 607 0.90 -2.19 33.04
N LEU A 608 -0.33 -2.27 32.47
CA LEU A 608 -0.49 -2.57 31.05
C LEU A 608 0.08 -1.46 30.16
N VAL A 609 -0.13 -0.20 30.53
CA VAL A 609 0.48 0.96 29.83
C VAL A 609 2.01 0.86 29.91
N SER A 610 2.57 0.47 31.05
CA SER A 610 4.02 0.31 31.23
C SER A 610 4.57 -0.85 30.37
N LEU A 611 3.84 -1.96 30.26
CA LEU A 611 4.19 -3.06 29.35
C LEU A 611 4.26 -2.57 27.90
N LEU A 612 3.24 -1.85 27.45
CA LEU A 612 3.20 -1.30 26.09
C LEU A 612 4.37 -0.35 25.83
N ARG A 613 4.64 0.59 26.75
CA ARG A 613 5.76 1.54 26.66
C ARG A 613 7.10 0.82 26.61
N GLY A 614 7.32 -0.17 27.48
CA GLY A 614 8.54 -0.97 27.50
C GLY A 614 8.80 -1.70 26.18
N ILE A 615 7.77 -2.22 25.51
CA ILE A 615 7.91 -2.81 24.18
C ILE A 615 8.37 -1.76 23.16
N TYR A 616 7.75 -0.58 23.14
CA TYR A 616 8.07 0.48 22.18
C TYR A 616 9.37 1.25 22.49
N GLU A 617 9.99 1.05 23.63
CA GLU A 617 11.36 1.47 23.92
C GLU A 617 12.39 0.55 23.24
N VAL A 618 12.08 -0.73 23.15
CA VAL A 618 13.00 -1.78 22.67
C VAL A 618 12.82 -2.08 21.19
N LEU A 619 11.61 -2.06 20.71
CA LEU A 619 11.23 -2.48 19.34
C LEU A 619 12.05 -1.82 18.21
N PRO A 620 12.46 -0.52 18.31
CA PRO A 620 13.31 0.11 17.29
C PRO A 620 14.70 -0.55 17.15
N GLU A 621 15.22 -1.19 18.20
CA GLU A 621 16.53 -1.85 18.16
C GLU A 621 16.52 -3.12 17.30
N TYR A 622 15.34 -3.69 17.07
CA TYR A 622 15.10 -4.92 16.31
C TYR A 622 14.56 -4.68 14.89
N ALA A 623 14.40 -3.43 14.50
CA ALA A 623 14.03 -3.09 13.14
C ALA A 623 15.21 -3.28 12.18
N ASP A 624 14.93 -3.71 10.97
CA ASP A 624 15.92 -3.72 9.90
C ASP A 624 16.41 -2.30 9.59
N SER A 625 17.71 -2.11 9.59
CA SER A 625 18.33 -0.78 9.45
C SER A 625 18.10 -0.11 8.09
N GLU A 626 17.74 -0.88 7.07
CA GLU A 626 17.53 -0.39 5.72
C GLU A 626 16.05 -0.05 5.47
N SER A 627 15.16 -0.99 5.76
CA SER A 627 13.72 -0.81 5.55
C SER A 627 13.01 -0.13 6.72
N GLY A 628 13.56 -0.25 7.93
CA GLY A 628 12.91 0.15 9.18
C GLY A 628 11.75 -0.77 9.61
N MET A 629 11.59 -1.93 8.94
CA MET A 629 10.54 -2.91 9.23
C MET A 629 11.07 -4.05 10.09
N TRP A 630 10.20 -4.91 10.60
CA TRP A 630 10.57 -5.93 11.57
C TRP A 630 10.61 -7.32 10.96
N TYR A 631 11.55 -8.11 11.48
CA TYR A 631 11.80 -9.47 11.03
C TYR A 631 10.76 -10.46 11.54
N GLN A 632 10.58 -11.55 10.78
CA GLN A 632 9.78 -12.72 11.17
C GLN A 632 10.20 -13.24 12.56
N VAL A 633 11.51 -13.35 12.81
CA VAL A 633 12.11 -13.74 14.10
C VAL A 633 12.85 -12.55 14.66
N LEU A 634 12.23 -11.84 15.62
CA LEU A 634 12.72 -10.55 16.11
C LEU A 634 14.07 -10.62 16.79
N ASP A 635 14.28 -11.63 17.64
CA ASP A 635 15.52 -11.84 18.40
C ASP A 635 16.70 -12.38 17.55
N CYS A 636 16.51 -12.45 16.24
CA CYS A 636 17.54 -12.86 15.26
C CYS A 636 17.65 -11.87 14.08
N PRO A 637 17.80 -10.56 14.29
CA PRO A 637 17.84 -9.58 13.22
C PRO A 637 19.03 -9.84 12.29
N GLY A 638 18.78 -9.78 10.97
CA GLY A 638 19.83 -9.93 9.95
C GLY A 638 20.47 -11.32 9.86
N ARG A 639 20.00 -12.32 10.62
CA ARG A 639 20.46 -13.70 10.50
C ARG A 639 20.06 -14.27 9.16
N GLU A 640 20.93 -15.09 8.55
CA GLU A 640 20.69 -15.70 7.23
C GLU A 640 19.35 -16.45 7.19
N GLY A 641 18.53 -16.13 6.17
CA GLY A 641 17.20 -16.68 5.96
C GLY A 641 16.07 -15.92 6.68
N ASN A 642 16.37 -15.04 7.65
CA ASN A 642 15.35 -14.18 8.25
C ASN A 642 14.94 -13.08 7.27
N TYR A 643 13.67 -12.69 7.30
CA TYR A 643 13.11 -11.69 6.40
C TYR A 643 12.24 -10.70 7.14
N VAL A 644 12.12 -9.48 6.62
CA VAL A 644 11.14 -8.50 7.13
C VAL A 644 9.73 -8.94 6.75
N GLU A 645 8.82 -8.89 7.71
CA GLU A 645 7.50 -9.51 7.59
C GLU A 645 6.40 -8.45 7.70
N ALA A 646 5.47 -8.44 6.74
CA ALA A 646 4.46 -7.41 6.61
C ALA A 646 3.46 -7.39 7.77
N THR A 647 3.02 -8.57 8.23
CA THR A 647 1.94 -8.68 9.23
C THR A 647 2.39 -8.09 10.57
N CYS A 648 3.54 -8.50 11.10
CA CYS A 648 4.04 -7.97 12.36
C CYS A 648 4.34 -6.46 12.25
N SER A 649 4.89 -6.03 11.11
CA SER A 649 5.17 -4.62 10.85
C SER A 649 3.88 -3.78 10.85
N ALA A 650 2.81 -4.24 10.22
CA ALA A 650 1.51 -3.59 10.24
C ALA A 650 0.90 -3.52 11.65
N MET A 651 1.01 -4.60 12.42
CA MET A 651 0.54 -4.67 13.81
C MET A 651 1.27 -3.69 14.73
N PHE A 652 2.59 -3.59 14.61
CA PHE A 652 3.37 -2.64 15.41
C PHE A 652 3.05 -1.19 15.04
N VAL A 653 2.91 -0.89 13.76
CA VAL A 653 2.55 0.46 13.30
C VAL A 653 1.16 0.83 13.77
N TYR A 654 0.15 -0.05 13.61
CA TYR A 654 -1.20 0.17 14.11
C TYR A 654 -1.22 0.44 15.61
N ALA A 655 -0.61 -0.43 16.41
CA ALA A 655 -0.65 -0.28 17.86
C ALA A 655 0.09 0.99 18.33
N ALA A 656 1.13 1.43 17.62
CA ALA A 656 1.81 2.70 17.92
C ALA A 656 0.93 3.92 17.59
N LEU A 657 0.26 3.92 16.43
CA LEU A 657 -0.65 4.99 16.02
C LEU A 657 -1.83 5.10 17.00
N LYS A 658 -2.54 3.99 17.21
CA LYS A 658 -3.67 3.93 18.15
C LYS A 658 -3.24 4.27 19.59
N GLY A 659 -2.14 3.71 20.05
CA GLY A 659 -1.60 4.00 21.39
C GLY A 659 -1.26 5.47 21.57
N SER A 660 -0.79 6.15 20.52
CA SER A 660 -0.54 7.59 20.53
C SER A 660 -1.84 8.39 20.55
N ARG A 661 -2.82 8.02 19.74
CA ARG A 661 -4.16 8.66 19.76
C ARG A 661 -4.85 8.55 21.12
N LEU A 662 -4.70 7.41 21.80
CA LEU A 662 -5.25 7.18 23.13
C LEU A 662 -4.40 7.79 24.27
N GLY A 663 -3.30 8.48 23.97
CA GLY A 663 -2.41 9.06 25.00
C GLY A 663 -1.57 8.03 25.79
N LEU A 664 -1.54 6.78 25.35
CA LEU A 664 -0.78 5.70 25.98
C LEU A 664 0.70 5.74 25.65
N LEU A 665 1.02 6.22 24.45
CA LEU A 665 2.37 6.36 23.89
C LEU A 665 2.61 7.80 23.41
N ASP A 666 3.87 8.25 23.48
CA ASP A 666 4.33 9.47 22.81
C ASP A 666 5.16 9.09 21.58
N LYS A 667 4.50 8.56 20.55
CA LYS A 667 5.13 7.97 19.37
C LYS A 667 4.46 8.35 18.03
N ALA A 668 3.55 9.34 18.02
CA ALA A 668 2.79 9.66 16.82
C ALA A 668 3.66 9.93 15.58
N GLY A 669 4.67 10.80 15.69
CA GLY A 669 5.58 11.10 14.58
C GLY A 669 6.42 9.89 14.14
N TRP A 670 6.91 9.10 15.11
CA TRP A 670 7.64 7.87 14.84
C TRP A 670 6.73 6.84 14.11
N ALA A 671 5.50 6.68 14.57
CA ALA A 671 4.55 5.74 13.99
C ALA A 671 4.13 6.15 12.58
N ALA A 672 3.92 7.46 12.33
CA ALA A 672 3.63 8.00 11.00
C ALA A 672 4.79 7.76 10.01
N GLU A 673 6.05 7.97 10.45
CA GLU A 673 7.23 7.64 9.64
C GLU A 673 7.26 6.15 9.28
N HIS A 674 7.01 5.27 10.26
CA HIS A 674 7.04 3.83 10.04
C HIS A 674 5.84 3.34 9.22
N TYR A 675 4.68 4.00 9.30
CA TYR A 675 3.58 3.76 8.36
C TYR A 675 4.00 4.05 6.91
N GLY A 676 4.67 5.16 6.65
CA GLY A 676 5.22 5.46 5.33
C GLY A 676 6.23 4.39 4.86
N LYS A 677 7.06 3.86 5.76
CA LYS A 677 7.98 2.74 5.46
C LYS A 677 7.23 1.43 5.20
N LEU A 678 6.18 1.12 5.99
CA LEU A 678 5.31 -0.04 5.81
C LEU A 678 4.70 -0.06 4.40
N VAL A 679 4.09 1.07 3.98
CA VAL A 679 3.53 1.22 2.64
C VAL A 679 4.60 1.01 1.57
N ARG A 680 5.76 1.65 1.70
CA ARG A 680 6.86 1.51 0.73
C ARG A 680 7.40 0.09 0.62
N CYS A 681 7.48 -0.64 1.75
CA CYS A 681 8.06 -1.98 1.75
C CYS A 681 7.12 -3.05 1.23
N PHE A 682 5.83 -2.94 1.53
CA PHE A 682 4.94 -4.09 1.38
C PHE A 682 3.71 -3.85 0.50
N VAL A 683 3.35 -2.60 0.21
CA VAL A 683 2.17 -2.32 -0.62
C VAL A 683 2.54 -2.17 -2.09
N THR A 684 1.87 -2.90 -2.96
CA THR A 684 2.03 -2.80 -4.42
C THR A 684 0.67 -2.78 -5.11
N THR A 685 0.63 -2.33 -6.36
CA THR A 685 -0.59 -2.37 -7.17
C THR A 685 -0.52 -3.56 -8.12
N ALA A 686 -1.55 -4.39 -8.09
CA ALA A 686 -1.74 -5.53 -8.99
C ALA A 686 -2.13 -5.08 -10.41
N PRO A 687 -2.05 -5.96 -11.43
CA PRO A 687 -2.49 -5.67 -12.79
C PRO A 687 -3.94 -5.18 -12.89
N GLU A 688 -4.80 -5.71 -12.05
CA GLU A 688 -6.23 -5.37 -11.95
C GLU A 688 -6.47 -3.98 -11.37
N GLY A 689 -5.46 -3.35 -10.77
CA GLY A 689 -5.54 -2.08 -10.06
C GLY A 689 -5.77 -2.23 -8.55
N TRP A 690 -5.83 -3.45 -8.04
CA TRP A 690 -5.99 -3.74 -6.62
C TRP A 690 -4.69 -3.51 -5.85
N LEU A 691 -4.80 -3.16 -4.57
CA LEU A 691 -3.64 -3.14 -3.69
C LEU A 691 -3.29 -4.55 -3.21
N ASP A 692 -2.01 -4.88 -3.24
CA ASP A 692 -1.47 -6.09 -2.62
C ASP A 692 -0.64 -5.71 -1.41
N LEU A 693 -0.88 -6.38 -0.27
CA LEU A 693 0.01 -6.42 0.88
C LEU A 693 0.90 -7.66 0.77
N ARG A 694 2.18 -7.46 0.49
CA ARG A 694 3.14 -8.53 0.18
C ARG A 694 3.92 -8.99 1.41
N GLU A 695 4.59 -10.16 1.28
CA GLU A 695 5.53 -10.69 2.27
C GLU A 695 4.90 -10.99 3.65
N CYS A 696 3.65 -11.42 3.67
CA CYS A 696 3.02 -11.93 4.88
C CYS A 696 3.45 -13.38 5.16
N CYS A 697 3.68 -13.74 6.42
CA CYS A 697 3.80 -15.14 6.82
C CYS A 697 2.40 -15.79 6.83
N ALA A 698 2.19 -16.83 6.05
CA ALA A 698 0.88 -17.48 5.93
C ALA A 698 0.39 -18.05 7.28
N VAL A 699 1.21 -18.85 7.94
CA VAL A 699 0.87 -19.43 9.24
C VAL A 699 2.12 -19.79 10.02
N ALA A 700 2.13 -19.50 11.32
CA ALA A 700 3.09 -20.10 12.25
C ALA A 700 2.39 -20.42 13.57
N GLY A 701 3.01 -21.25 14.37
CA GLY A 701 2.48 -21.70 15.66
C GLY A 701 3.40 -22.71 16.33
N LEU A 702 2.95 -23.32 17.41
CA LEU A 702 3.73 -24.25 18.19
C LEU A 702 3.02 -25.60 18.34
N GLY A 703 3.77 -26.70 18.33
CA GLY A 703 3.23 -28.05 18.51
C GLY A 703 2.14 -28.44 17.51
N GLY A 704 1.07 -29.04 18.02
CA GLY A 704 -0.05 -29.50 17.23
C GLY A 704 0.27 -30.77 16.39
N LYS A 705 -0.62 -31.11 15.47
CA LYS A 705 -0.48 -32.31 14.61
C LYS A 705 0.76 -32.28 13.72
N GLN A 706 1.26 -31.11 13.40
CA GLN A 706 2.43 -30.90 12.55
C GLN A 706 3.76 -30.92 13.33
N ASN A 707 3.73 -31.09 14.65
CA ASN A 707 4.91 -31.04 15.53
C ASN A 707 5.78 -29.79 15.32
N ARG A 708 5.17 -28.61 15.22
CA ARG A 708 5.84 -27.35 14.96
C ARG A 708 6.84 -27.02 16.06
N ALA A 709 8.13 -26.95 15.69
CA ALA A 709 9.22 -26.85 16.66
C ALA A 709 9.31 -25.45 17.32
N GLY A 710 8.90 -24.41 16.60
CA GLY A 710 9.05 -23.03 17.10
C GLY A 710 10.50 -22.59 17.23
N ASP A 711 11.43 -23.29 16.55
CA ASP A 711 12.83 -22.88 16.43
C ASP A 711 13.05 -21.93 15.26
N TYR A 712 14.25 -21.39 15.13
CA TYR A 712 14.60 -20.47 14.05
C TYR A 712 14.31 -21.04 12.67
N THR A 713 14.75 -22.28 12.42
CA THR A 713 14.59 -22.95 11.12
C THR A 713 13.11 -23.14 10.76
N TYR A 714 12.28 -23.46 11.76
CA TYR A 714 10.84 -23.57 11.58
C TYR A 714 10.24 -22.23 11.09
N TYR A 715 10.50 -21.13 11.80
CA TYR A 715 9.88 -19.85 11.48
C TYR A 715 10.28 -19.29 10.11
N ILE A 716 11.56 -19.41 9.72
CA ILE A 716 12.04 -18.86 8.44
C ILE A 716 11.61 -19.69 7.22
N ASN A 717 11.18 -20.93 7.42
CA ASN A 717 10.71 -21.84 6.36
C ASN A 717 9.19 -21.86 6.22
N GLU A 718 8.44 -21.14 7.06
CA GLU A 718 7.00 -20.99 6.86
C GLU A 718 6.69 -20.27 5.56
N GLN A 719 5.61 -20.70 4.91
CA GLN A 719 5.21 -20.15 3.62
C GLN A 719 4.90 -18.65 3.73
N LYS A 720 5.42 -17.87 2.79
CA LYS A 720 5.02 -16.48 2.58
C LYS A 720 3.86 -16.42 1.59
N CYS A 721 2.99 -15.47 1.77
CA CYS A 721 1.88 -15.18 0.86
C CYS A 721 1.62 -13.67 0.80
N ASP A 722 0.90 -13.25 -0.20
CA ASP A 722 0.38 -11.89 -0.31
C ASP A 722 -1.07 -11.86 0.22
N ASN A 723 -1.52 -10.73 0.71
CA ASN A 723 -2.90 -10.47 1.12
C ASN A 723 -3.44 -11.42 2.20
N ASP A 724 -2.59 -11.82 3.14
CA ASP A 724 -3.05 -12.62 4.27
C ASP A 724 -3.94 -11.77 5.19
N PRO A 725 -5.15 -12.21 5.56
CA PRO A 725 -6.08 -11.45 6.41
C PRO A 725 -5.45 -10.95 7.71
N LYS A 726 -4.49 -11.68 8.26
CA LYS A 726 -3.77 -11.32 9.49
C LYS A 726 -2.82 -10.11 9.29
N GLY A 727 -2.44 -9.84 8.05
CA GLY A 727 -1.70 -8.64 7.65
C GLY A 727 -2.62 -7.53 7.17
N VAL A 728 -3.60 -7.88 6.32
CA VAL A 728 -4.56 -6.93 5.71
C VAL A 728 -5.37 -6.19 6.77
N GLY A 729 -5.93 -6.88 7.77
CA GLY A 729 -6.70 -6.24 8.85
C GLY A 729 -5.88 -5.17 9.59
N PRO A 730 -4.72 -5.51 10.17
CA PRO A 730 -3.83 -4.53 10.81
C PRO A 730 -3.36 -3.40 9.88
N PHE A 731 -3.13 -3.68 8.59
CA PHE A 731 -2.80 -2.64 7.61
C PHE A 731 -3.95 -1.65 7.41
N ILE A 732 -5.19 -2.15 7.28
CA ILE A 732 -6.38 -1.29 7.19
C ILE A 732 -6.49 -0.40 8.44
N TRP A 733 -6.32 -0.96 9.64
CA TRP A 733 -6.38 -0.18 10.88
C TRP A 733 -5.23 0.82 10.99
N ALA A 734 -4.01 0.45 10.62
CA ALA A 734 -2.87 1.38 10.59
C ALA A 734 -3.15 2.56 9.64
N SER A 735 -3.78 2.28 8.50
CA SER A 735 -4.18 3.31 7.53
C SER A 735 -5.28 4.23 8.10
N LEU A 736 -6.30 3.68 8.78
CA LEU A 736 -7.35 4.47 9.45
C LEU A 736 -6.80 5.37 10.54
N GLU A 737 -5.91 4.85 11.38
CA GLU A 737 -5.27 5.64 12.44
C GLU A 737 -4.39 6.75 11.85
N MET A 738 -3.68 6.47 10.75
CA MET A 738 -2.90 7.47 10.03
C MET A 738 -3.79 8.59 9.45
N GLU A 739 -4.89 8.21 8.82
CA GLU A 739 -5.88 9.15 8.28
C GLU A 739 -6.53 10.02 9.39
N SER A 740 -6.59 9.50 10.62
CA SER A 740 -7.12 10.25 11.77
C SER A 740 -6.15 11.29 12.32
N LEU A 741 -4.83 11.12 12.13
CA LEU A 741 -3.82 12.09 12.53
C LEU A 741 -3.85 13.35 11.66
N ASP A 742 -4.33 13.24 10.42
CA ASP A 742 -4.41 14.33 9.47
C ASP A 742 -5.70 15.16 9.60
N ARG A 743 -6.64 14.73 10.47
CA ARG A 743 -7.91 15.43 10.79
C ARG A 743 -7.77 16.24 12.05
#